data_3a3f8db4fb5630ef31fd43a71d7b6414
#
_entry.id   3a3f8db4fb5630ef31fd43a71d7b6414
#
_cell.length_a   1.000
_cell.length_b   1.000
_cell.length_c   1.000
_cell.angle_alpha   90.00
_cell.angle_beta   90.00
_cell.angle_gamma   90.00
#
_symmetry.space_group_name_H-M   'P 1'
#
loop_
_entity.id
_entity.type
_entity.pdbx_description
1 polymer ?
#
loop_
_entity_poly.entity_id
_entity_poly.type
_entity_poly.pdbx_seq_one_letter_code
_entity_poly.pdbx_strand_id
1 'polypeptide(L)'
;MWSQSRPEAKSSITVTGTVIDKDTGEPLEYATLVLQSVENPSQVTGGITDQMGLFSVEAKAGNYNLSIEYISYKTYTLNNQTLNTDINLGTIAIGLDVSQLDEVELVAERTTVELRLDKKVYNVGQDLTVKGGSVTDVLDNVPSVSVDVEGNISLRGNESVRILINGKPSALSGLSPDALKQLPADAIQKVEVITNPSARYDAEGTAGILNIVLKQNKTVGLNGAINATLGTPKNNAGTLNLNLRRDKFNLFTTTTFRNNEGPGNGFNNQENFDENGQTLSFQDEKRLYLRDNTNFNTNLGLEFFIDETSSITNSVVFGNSNGGTRTEVDFNNYNAERILSLSRERISVETETDNNFQYSVNYQKKFKKDGHLLTADYQYSTGDEFEDAEIFETILQDNSYLPTERTSTNENQKNQLIQADYVLPFGSENQSQFELGYRGTFNEFTTAFDFSVENTSGNFISNPDFSNTLFYKEYVQAAYTQLGSKWASFSLLTGLRMEHSNIDVNLIETNDLKNKTYINWFPSIFLGYEIGETTQFTLSFSRRLRRPRNRFINPFVSRSSNTNLRQGNADLDPTFTNAFDLGYITRLDKVTFTTSGYFNHSTGVFQYIRQETGDVVTIENPNDLSNPVTVPIILSRPINLANEKRVGMEFTTTYTPIRNWRFTWNVNMFQRALRGDYTYVNSNAETITQNFDADNFSWFTRLSAKVVLPYAIDFQSNAFYQGPSRDAQSRNKGMLSANLAFSKEILKDKGTLSLNVSDLFNSRKRMSEIRTPNVFSDSEFQWRQRQINLTFAYRFNQKKNFSRDRSRGQGEMDGDMEFQGTP
;
A
#
# COMPACT_ATOMS: atom_id res chain seq x y z
N MET A 1 66.52 -63.97 -39.40
CA MET A 1 65.40 -63.87 -38.50
C MET A 1 65.48 -62.51 -37.80
N TRP A 2 64.67 -61.63 -38.22
CA TRP A 2 64.56 -60.30 -37.57
C TRP A 2 63.35 -60.33 -36.62
N SER A 3 63.62 -60.26 -35.34
CA SER A 3 62.58 -60.09 -34.31
C SER A 3 62.18 -58.58 -34.25
N GLN A 4 60.98 -58.28 -34.70
CA GLN A 4 60.41 -56.95 -34.42
C GLN A 4 59.94 -56.98 -32.92
N SER A 5 60.58 -56.15 -32.09
CA SER A 5 60.12 -55.85 -30.79
C SER A 5 58.80 -55.05 -30.86
N ARG A 6 57.75 -55.59 -30.30
CA ARG A 6 56.48 -54.91 -30.06
C ARG A 6 56.72 -53.77 -29.04
N PRO A 7 56.28 -52.54 -29.27
CA PRO A 7 56.40 -51.49 -28.24
C PRO A 7 55.60 -51.95 -27.02
N GLU A 8 56.24 -51.94 -25.84
CA GLU A 8 55.54 -52.10 -24.55
C GLU A 8 54.54 -50.95 -24.42
N ALA A 9 53.26 -51.25 -24.21
CA ALA A 9 52.25 -50.26 -23.91
C ALA A 9 52.59 -49.58 -22.53
N LYS A 10 52.80 -48.25 -22.55
CA LYS A 10 52.97 -47.47 -21.34
C LYS A 10 51.81 -47.82 -20.36
N SER A 11 52.12 -48.20 -19.16
CA SER A 11 51.14 -48.54 -18.15
C SER A 11 50.38 -47.35 -17.57
N SER A 12 50.85 -46.11 -17.80
CA SER A 12 50.21 -44.85 -17.45
C SER A 12 50.38 -43.84 -18.57
N ILE A 13 49.39 -43.00 -18.76
CA ILE A 13 49.30 -41.86 -19.68
C ILE A 13 49.15 -40.58 -18.90
N THR A 14 49.64 -39.45 -19.46
CA THR A 14 49.52 -38.15 -18.88
C THR A 14 48.58 -37.28 -19.72
N VAL A 15 47.55 -36.70 -19.09
CA VAL A 15 46.60 -35.76 -19.68
C VAL A 15 46.96 -34.35 -19.19
N THR A 16 47.28 -33.46 -20.12
CA THR A 16 47.66 -32.06 -19.83
C THR A 16 46.76 -31.08 -20.55
N GLY A 17 46.70 -29.84 -20.08
CA GLY A 17 45.98 -28.73 -20.74
C GLY A 17 45.97 -27.48 -19.87
N THR A 18 45.31 -26.46 -20.37
CA THR A 18 45.12 -25.17 -19.64
C THR A 18 43.65 -24.84 -19.57
N VAL A 19 43.17 -24.42 -18.43
CA VAL A 19 41.79 -23.98 -18.23
C VAL A 19 41.78 -22.46 -18.07
N ILE A 20 40.97 -21.79 -18.87
CA ILE A 20 40.82 -20.33 -18.84
C ILE A 20 39.35 -19.95 -18.71
N ASP A 21 39.05 -18.75 -18.21
CA ASP A 21 37.76 -18.13 -18.28
C ASP A 21 37.46 -17.76 -19.77
N LYS A 22 36.26 -18.10 -20.24
CA LYS A 22 35.84 -17.90 -21.62
C LYS A 22 35.71 -16.43 -21.99
N ASP A 23 35.30 -15.58 -21.05
CA ASP A 23 34.95 -14.19 -21.29
C ASP A 23 36.14 -13.24 -21.05
N THR A 24 36.95 -13.56 -20.03
CA THR A 24 38.13 -12.72 -19.66
C THR A 24 39.45 -13.22 -20.25
N GLY A 25 39.54 -14.51 -20.61
CA GLY A 25 40.78 -15.16 -21.03
C GLY A 25 41.78 -15.40 -19.89
N GLU A 26 41.43 -15.10 -18.65
CA GLU A 26 42.28 -15.28 -17.47
C GLU A 26 42.41 -16.77 -17.11
N PRO A 27 43.59 -17.24 -16.65
CA PRO A 27 43.75 -18.62 -16.21
C PRO A 27 42.95 -18.89 -14.93
N LEU A 28 42.32 -20.07 -14.85
CA LEU A 28 41.53 -20.49 -13.69
C LEU A 28 42.34 -21.42 -12.81
N GLU A 29 42.83 -20.89 -11.66
CA GLU A 29 43.52 -21.66 -10.61
C GLU A 29 42.55 -22.51 -9.82
N TYR A 30 42.90 -23.76 -9.46
CA TYR A 30 42.08 -24.73 -8.70
C TYR A 30 40.83 -25.24 -9.44
N ALA A 31 40.77 -25.16 -10.77
CA ALA A 31 39.75 -25.89 -11.53
C ALA A 31 40.02 -27.39 -11.41
N THR A 32 38.98 -28.17 -11.12
CA THR A 32 39.10 -29.63 -10.85
C THR A 32 38.88 -30.38 -12.16
N LEU A 33 39.87 -31.17 -12.57
CA LEU A 33 39.75 -32.13 -13.65
C LEU A 33 39.45 -33.52 -13.10
N VAL A 34 38.44 -34.21 -13.63
CA VAL A 34 38.03 -35.55 -13.25
C VAL A 34 38.03 -36.45 -14.49
N LEU A 35 38.69 -37.59 -14.38
CA LEU A 35 38.69 -38.71 -15.36
C LEU A 35 37.96 -39.90 -14.74
N GLN A 36 36.78 -40.22 -15.24
CA GLN A 36 35.99 -41.39 -14.81
C GLN A 36 36.03 -42.47 -15.88
N SER A 37 36.50 -43.68 -15.52
CA SER A 37 36.56 -44.80 -16.45
C SER A 37 35.17 -45.22 -16.90
N VAL A 38 35.01 -45.37 -18.26
CA VAL A 38 33.73 -45.81 -18.84
C VAL A 38 33.48 -47.32 -18.53
N GLU A 39 34.59 -48.13 -18.46
CA GLU A 39 34.48 -49.57 -18.15
C GLU A 39 34.23 -49.86 -16.65
N ASN A 40 34.76 -48.99 -15.79
CA ASN A 40 34.54 -49.08 -14.33
C ASN A 40 34.29 -47.72 -13.74
N PRO A 41 33.01 -47.29 -13.63
CA PRO A 41 32.62 -45.96 -13.13
C PRO A 41 33.09 -45.64 -11.70
N SER A 42 33.44 -46.64 -10.91
CA SER A 42 34.04 -46.45 -9.57
C SER A 42 35.51 -46.04 -9.60
N GLN A 43 36.18 -46.21 -10.73
CA GLN A 43 37.55 -45.82 -10.93
C GLN A 43 37.60 -44.36 -11.44
N VAL A 44 37.96 -43.46 -10.54
CA VAL A 44 38.05 -42.04 -10.79
C VAL A 44 39.45 -41.56 -10.46
N THR A 45 40.06 -40.77 -11.34
CA THR A 45 41.32 -40.06 -11.09
C THR A 45 41.15 -38.62 -11.48
N GLY A 46 41.93 -37.71 -10.94
CA GLY A 46 41.81 -36.28 -11.25
C GLY A 46 42.93 -35.46 -10.66
N GLY A 47 42.89 -34.16 -10.95
CA GLY A 47 43.82 -33.12 -10.49
C GLY A 47 43.18 -31.74 -10.49
N ILE A 48 43.96 -30.78 -10.06
CA ILE A 48 43.60 -29.36 -10.05
C ILE A 48 44.55 -28.55 -10.88
N THR A 49 44.10 -27.44 -11.41
CA THR A 49 44.91 -26.46 -12.13
C THR A 49 45.77 -25.60 -11.20
N ASP A 50 46.94 -25.22 -11.65
CA ASP A 50 47.84 -24.26 -10.97
C ASP A 50 47.48 -22.80 -11.22
N GLN A 51 48.34 -21.86 -10.74
CA GLN A 51 48.16 -20.41 -10.91
C GLN A 51 48.12 -19.94 -12.38
N MET A 52 48.63 -20.74 -13.30
CA MET A 52 48.62 -20.45 -14.73
C MET A 52 47.51 -21.20 -15.44
N GLY A 53 46.60 -21.84 -14.70
CA GLY A 53 45.49 -22.64 -15.24
C GLY A 53 45.93 -23.98 -15.79
N LEU A 54 47.18 -24.40 -15.63
CA LEU A 54 47.75 -25.65 -16.18
C LEU A 54 47.36 -26.84 -15.29
N PHE A 55 47.02 -27.96 -15.92
CA PHE A 55 46.82 -29.23 -15.24
C PHE A 55 47.65 -30.35 -15.86
N SER A 56 48.02 -31.33 -15.04
CA SER A 56 48.67 -32.55 -15.46
C SER A 56 48.16 -33.71 -14.59
N VAL A 57 47.47 -34.68 -15.21
CA VAL A 57 46.85 -35.79 -14.53
C VAL A 57 47.31 -37.12 -15.13
N GLU A 58 47.80 -38.03 -14.31
CA GLU A 58 48.17 -39.37 -14.72
C GLU A 58 46.97 -40.32 -14.61
N ALA A 59 46.77 -41.15 -15.65
CA ALA A 59 45.71 -42.14 -15.68
C ALA A 59 46.23 -43.42 -16.38
N LYS A 60 45.56 -44.57 -16.21
CA LYS A 60 45.82 -45.78 -16.96
C LYS A 60 45.30 -45.63 -18.38
N ALA A 61 45.90 -46.29 -19.36
CA ALA A 61 45.31 -46.34 -20.71
C ALA A 61 43.91 -46.97 -20.68
N GLY A 62 42.93 -46.34 -21.37
CA GLY A 62 41.54 -46.79 -21.31
C GLY A 62 40.57 -45.74 -21.86
N ASN A 63 39.25 -46.01 -21.78
CA ASN A 63 38.20 -45.08 -22.15
C ASN A 63 37.68 -44.31 -20.90
N TYR A 64 37.60 -42.99 -21.02
CA TYR A 64 37.26 -42.09 -19.94
C TYR A 64 36.21 -41.07 -20.34
N ASN A 65 35.33 -40.74 -19.38
CA ASN A 65 34.59 -39.50 -19.40
C ASN A 65 35.42 -38.46 -18.63
N LEU A 66 35.70 -37.32 -19.27
CA LEU A 66 36.48 -36.25 -18.68
C LEU A 66 35.52 -35.10 -18.33
N SER A 67 35.60 -34.59 -17.11
CA SER A 67 34.89 -33.36 -16.70
C SER A 67 35.88 -32.36 -16.07
N ILE A 68 35.67 -31.09 -16.37
CA ILE A 68 36.33 -29.97 -15.72
C ILE A 68 35.31 -29.15 -15.00
N GLU A 69 35.49 -28.99 -13.70
CA GLU A 69 34.59 -28.32 -12.80
C GLU A 69 35.32 -27.16 -12.11
N TYR A 70 34.65 -26.00 -12.11
CA TYR A 70 35.08 -24.84 -11.34
C TYR A 70 33.87 -24.16 -10.73
N ILE A 71 34.02 -23.63 -9.51
CA ILE A 71 32.88 -23.02 -8.76
C ILE A 71 32.26 -21.90 -9.58
N SER A 72 30.96 -21.99 -9.82
CA SER A 72 30.13 -21.03 -10.60
C SER A 72 30.38 -21.06 -12.12
N TYR A 73 31.07 -22.07 -12.67
CA TYR A 73 31.26 -22.26 -14.11
C TYR A 73 30.50 -23.49 -14.60
N LYS A 74 30.10 -23.46 -15.87
CA LYS A 74 29.53 -24.66 -16.53
C LYS A 74 30.54 -25.76 -16.59
N THR A 75 30.16 -26.94 -16.08
CA THR A 75 31.00 -28.12 -16.18
C THR A 75 31.28 -28.41 -17.66
N TYR A 76 32.54 -28.44 -18.03
CA TYR A 76 32.97 -28.87 -19.39
C TYR A 76 33.09 -30.38 -19.35
N THR A 77 32.47 -31.10 -20.31
CA THR A 77 32.51 -32.57 -20.39
C THR A 77 32.93 -33.05 -21.77
N LEU A 78 33.84 -34.05 -21.79
CA LEU A 78 34.17 -34.82 -22.98
C LEU A 78 33.86 -36.29 -22.64
N ASN A 79 32.85 -36.86 -23.30
CA ASN A 79 32.43 -38.21 -23.05
C ASN A 79 33.16 -39.21 -23.94
N ASN A 80 33.43 -40.39 -23.42
CA ASN A 80 33.96 -41.60 -24.11
C ASN A 80 35.27 -41.31 -24.86
N GLN A 81 36.25 -40.65 -24.21
CA GLN A 81 37.56 -40.37 -24.79
C GLN A 81 38.49 -41.57 -24.62
N THR A 82 39.09 -42.04 -25.73
CA THR A 82 40.04 -43.14 -25.71
C THR A 82 41.45 -42.59 -25.46
N LEU A 83 42.00 -42.82 -24.32
CA LEU A 83 43.29 -42.33 -23.85
C LEU A 83 44.30 -43.45 -23.83
N ASN A 84 45.10 -43.60 -24.90
CA ASN A 84 46.10 -44.68 -25.04
C ASN A 84 47.56 -44.14 -25.10
N THR A 85 47.72 -42.82 -25.21
CA THR A 85 49.02 -42.12 -25.24
C THR A 85 48.86 -40.80 -24.47
N ASP A 86 50.00 -40.19 -24.12
CA ASP A 86 50.02 -38.85 -23.53
C ASP A 86 49.27 -37.89 -24.45
N ILE A 87 48.37 -37.08 -23.91
CA ILE A 87 47.52 -36.13 -24.67
C ILE A 87 47.57 -34.77 -24.04
N ASN A 88 47.65 -33.75 -24.87
CA ASN A 88 47.45 -32.37 -24.48
C ASN A 88 46.12 -31.89 -25.07
N LEU A 89 45.16 -31.49 -24.17
CA LEU A 89 43.83 -31.03 -24.54
C LEU A 89 43.81 -29.55 -25.02
N GLY A 90 44.98 -28.89 -24.98
CA GLY A 90 45.09 -27.49 -25.32
C GLY A 90 44.45 -26.56 -24.30
N THR A 91 44.01 -25.40 -24.78
CA THR A 91 43.32 -24.42 -23.93
C THR A 91 41.83 -24.69 -23.93
N ILE A 92 41.25 -24.92 -22.74
CA ILE A 92 39.83 -25.17 -22.54
C ILE A 92 39.24 -23.96 -21.85
N ALA A 93 38.37 -23.26 -22.60
CA ALA A 93 37.66 -22.06 -22.09
C ALA A 93 36.31 -22.50 -21.52
N ILE A 94 36.13 -22.30 -20.20
CA ILE A 94 34.84 -22.54 -19.51
C ILE A 94 34.18 -21.20 -19.15
N GLY A 95 32.89 -21.12 -19.37
CA GLY A 95 32.09 -19.92 -19.07
C GLY A 95 31.31 -20.06 -17.76
N LEU A 96 30.94 -18.96 -17.17
CA LEU A 96 30.07 -18.95 -15.98
C LEU A 96 28.80 -19.76 -16.22
N ASP A 97 28.41 -20.57 -15.26
CA ASP A 97 27.14 -21.30 -15.29
C ASP A 97 26.02 -20.39 -14.80
N VAL A 98 25.41 -19.68 -15.77
CA VAL A 98 24.27 -18.79 -15.50
C VAL A 98 23.05 -19.58 -15.02
N SER A 99 22.98 -20.91 -15.19
CA SER A 99 21.87 -21.74 -14.72
C SER A 99 22.05 -22.21 -13.27
N GLN A 100 23.27 -22.25 -12.72
CA GLN A 100 23.53 -22.40 -11.29
C GLN A 100 23.53 -21.08 -10.52
N LEU A 101 23.43 -19.95 -11.21
CA LEU A 101 23.00 -18.67 -10.66
C LEU A 101 21.47 -18.68 -10.46
N ASP A 102 20.90 -19.80 -10.02
CA ASP A 102 19.62 -19.74 -9.36
C ASP A 102 19.75 -18.73 -8.21
N GLU A 103 19.31 -17.49 -8.56
CA GLU A 103 19.03 -16.43 -7.62
C GLU A 103 20.19 -16.06 -6.65
N VAL A 104 21.36 -15.73 -7.17
CA VAL A 104 22.00 -14.54 -6.67
C VAL A 104 21.10 -13.40 -7.18
N GLU A 105 20.05 -13.09 -6.44
CA GLU A 105 19.45 -11.77 -6.53
C GLU A 105 20.61 -10.81 -6.28
N LEU A 106 21.25 -10.32 -7.34
CA LEU A 106 22.00 -9.08 -7.32
C LEU A 106 20.95 -8.07 -6.86
N VAL A 107 20.85 -7.89 -5.55
CA VAL A 107 20.25 -6.70 -4.97
C VAL A 107 21.28 -5.60 -5.27
N ALA A 108 21.39 -5.24 -6.56
CA ALA A 108 21.72 -3.89 -6.93
C ALA A 108 20.81 -3.05 -6.04
N GLU A 109 21.32 -2.04 -5.36
CA GLU A 109 20.49 -1.13 -4.55
C GLU A 109 19.33 -0.68 -5.45
N ARG A 110 18.17 -1.40 -5.35
CA ARG A 110 17.00 -1.06 -6.12
C ARG A 110 16.67 0.35 -5.71
N THR A 111 16.52 1.22 -6.69
CA THR A 111 16.10 2.59 -6.44
C THR A 111 14.84 2.54 -5.57
N THR A 112 14.72 3.41 -4.58
CA THR A 112 13.54 3.46 -3.70
C THR A 112 12.25 3.54 -4.50
N VAL A 113 12.31 4.07 -5.73
CA VAL A 113 11.19 4.17 -6.68
C VAL A 113 11.62 3.63 -8.04
N GLU A 114 10.94 2.61 -8.54
CA GLU A 114 11.07 2.06 -9.89
C GLU A 114 9.86 2.47 -10.73
N LEU A 115 10.06 2.85 -11.99
CA LEU A 115 8.98 3.14 -12.93
C LEU A 115 8.82 1.98 -13.92
N ARG A 116 7.58 1.48 -14.06
CA ARG A 116 7.16 0.52 -15.08
C ARG A 116 6.12 1.17 -16.00
N LEU A 117 5.75 0.52 -17.09
CA LEU A 117 4.82 1.08 -18.08
C LEU A 117 3.47 1.49 -17.45
N ASP A 118 2.95 0.70 -16.53
CA ASP A 118 1.65 0.87 -15.89
C ASP A 118 1.71 1.33 -14.42
N LYS A 119 2.89 1.35 -13.78
CA LYS A 119 3.02 1.58 -12.35
C LYS A 119 4.37 2.14 -11.90
N LYS A 120 4.37 2.82 -10.75
CA LYS A 120 5.57 3.19 -9.99
C LYS A 120 5.70 2.23 -8.80
N VAL A 121 6.88 1.68 -8.55
CA VAL A 121 7.13 0.75 -7.44
C VAL A 121 7.98 1.43 -6.38
N TYR A 122 7.48 1.48 -5.16
CA TYR A 122 8.17 1.99 -3.99
C TYR A 122 8.63 0.83 -3.08
N ASN A 123 9.94 0.68 -2.90
CA ASN A 123 10.55 -0.41 -2.12
C ASN A 123 10.63 -0.05 -0.63
N VAL A 124 9.71 -0.55 0.19
CA VAL A 124 9.55 -0.21 1.62
C VAL A 124 10.71 -0.70 2.48
N GLY A 125 11.28 -1.86 2.18
CA GLY A 125 12.37 -2.44 2.99
C GLY A 125 13.64 -1.59 3.06
N GLN A 126 13.75 -0.56 2.24
CA GLN A 126 14.82 0.42 2.18
C GLN A 126 14.53 1.70 2.97
N ASP A 127 13.27 1.91 3.38
CA ASP A 127 12.85 3.10 4.12
C ASP A 127 12.97 2.86 5.64
N LEU A 128 13.90 3.58 6.27
CA LEU A 128 14.14 3.50 7.70
C LEU A 128 13.13 4.29 8.52
N THR A 129 12.47 5.29 7.91
CA THR A 129 11.55 6.20 8.61
C THR A 129 10.24 5.53 9.00
N VAL A 130 9.93 4.38 8.38
CA VAL A 130 8.69 3.62 8.63
C VAL A 130 8.89 2.39 9.53
N LYS A 131 10.11 2.11 9.97
CA LYS A 131 10.39 0.96 10.84
C LYS A 131 9.63 1.05 12.16
N GLY A 132 8.95 -0.04 12.53
CA GLY A 132 8.10 -0.08 13.71
C GLY A 132 6.79 0.69 13.58
N GLY A 133 6.51 1.26 12.41
CA GLY A 133 5.26 1.92 12.05
C GLY A 133 4.20 0.96 11.48
N SER A 134 3.15 1.53 10.92
CA SER A 134 2.05 0.86 10.24
C SER A 134 2.12 1.07 8.72
N VAL A 135 1.21 0.45 7.98
CA VAL A 135 1.08 0.67 6.53
C VAL A 135 0.79 2.13 6.20
N THR A 136 0.05 2.86 7.03
CA THR A 136 -0.23 4.29 6.80
C THR A 136 1.03 5.13 6.87
N ASP A 137 1.97 4.79 7.76
CA ASP A 137 3.28 5.45 7.83
C ASP A 137 4.12 5.14 6.57
N VAL A 138 4.00 3.94 6.01
CA VAL A 138 4.60 3.58 4.73
C VAL A 138 4.01 4.39 3.59
N LEU A 139 2.67 4.42 3.49
CA LEU A 139 1.96 5.13 2.42
C LEU A 139 2.22 6.64 2.46
N ASP A 140 2.38 7.20 3.65
CA ASP A 140 2.76 8.61 3.83
C ASP A 140 4.14 8.95 3.26
N ASN A 141 5.02 7.96 3.07
CA ASN A 141 6.35 8.14 2.47
C ASN A 141 6.39 7.82 0.97
N VAL A 142 5.29 7.30 0.40
CA VAL A 142 5.22 6.96 -1.03
C VAL A 142 5.07 8.23 -1.88
N PRO A 143 5.89 8.44 -2.92
CA PRO A 143 5.69 9.55 -3.85
C PRO A 143 4.29 9.55 -4.47
N SER A 144 3.73 10.73 -4.72
CA SER A 144 2.37 10.94 -5.25
C SER A 144 1.23 10.65 -4.26
N VAL A 145 1.52 10.00 -3.13
CA VAL A 145 0.55 9.67 -2.07
C VAL A 145 0.66 10.70 -0.96
N SER A 146 -0.46 11.07 -0.38
CA SER A 146 -0.53 11.82 0.88
C SER A 146 -1.52 11.15 1.82
N VAL A 147 -1.20 11.14 3.10
CA VAL A 147 -2.06 10.61 4.16
C VAL A 147 -2.40 11.78 5.06
N ASP A 148 -3.68 12.07 5.22
CA ASP A 148 -4.12 13.16 6.07
C ASP A 148 -3.97 12.84 7.57
N VAL A 149 -4.35 13.77 8.41
CA VAL A 149 -4.22 13.60 9.88
C VAL A 149 -5.16 12.53 10.44
N GLU A 150 -6.24 12.20 9.75
CA GLU A 150 -7.22 11.17 10.10
C GLU A 150 -6.83 9.78 9.57
N GLY A 151 -5.82 9.71 8.69
CA GLY A 151 -5.37 8.47 8.05
C GLY A 151 -6.02 8.22 6.69
N ASN A 152 -6.80 9.17 6.14
CA ASN A 152 -7.33 9.05 4.79
C ASN A 152 -6.21 9.17 3.76
N ILE A 153 -6.22 8.25 2.81
CA ILE A 153 -5.18 8.14 1.79
C ILE A 153 -5.66 8.83 0.52
N SER A 154 -4.84 9.70 -0.03
CA SER A 154 -5.08 10.32 -1.32
C SER A 154 -3.92 10.12 -2.28
N LEU A 155 -4.22 10.01 -3.57
CA LEU A 155 -3.25 9.91 -4.65
C LEU A 155 -3.41 11.14 -5.56
N ARG A 156 -2.34 11.93 -5.69
CA ARG A 156 -2.38 13.21 -6.42
C ARG A 156 -3.51 14.14 -5.91
N GLY A 157 -3.74 14.15 -4.59
CA GLY A 157 -4.79 14.94 -3.95
C GLY A 157 -6.23 14.45 -4.20
N ASN A 158 -6.42 13.21 -4.67
CA ASN A 158 -7.72 12.58 -4.82
C ASN A 158 -7.84 11.38 -3.86
N GLU A 159 -8.84 11.38 -2.99
CA GLU A 159 -9.08 10.35 -1.97
C GLU A 159 -9.72 9.06 -2.51
N SER A 160 -10.13 9.06 -3.78
CA SER A 160 -10.78 7.89 -4.41
C SER A 160 -9.74 6.85 -4.86
N VAL A 161 -8.93 6.40 -3.92
CA VAL A 161 -7.87 5.41 -4.12
C VAL A 161 -8.39 4.01 -3.79
N ARG A 162 -8.17 3.04 -4.69
CA ARG A 162 -8.39 1.63 -4.40
C ARG A 162 -7.13 1.03 -3.78
N ILE A 163 -7.26 0.38 -2.62
CA ILE A 163 -6.14 -0.27 -1.95
C ILE A 163 -6.27 -1.78 -2.14
N LEU A 164 -5.16 -2.40 -2.56
CA LEU A 164 -5.05 -3.84 -2.73
C LEU A 164 -3.90 -4.37 -1.87
N ILE A 165 -4.02 -5.62 -1.44
CA ILE A 165 -2.94 -6.37 -0.78
C ILE A 165 -2.63 -7.57 -1.66
N ASN A 166 -1.37 -7.67 -2.13
CA ASN A 166 -0.93 -8.69 -3.10
C ASN A 166 -1.84 -8.76 -4.35
N GLY A 167 -2.25 -7.60 -4.87
CA GLY A 167 -3.10 -7.49 -6.05
C GLY A 167 -4.60 -7.72 -5.82
N LYS A 168 -5.04 -7.98 -4.59
CA LYS A 168 -6.41 -8.36 -4.25
C LYS A 168 -7.02 -7.42 -3.20
N PRO A 169 -8.34 -7.19 -3.21
CA PRO A 169 -9.01 -6.56 -2.08
C PRO A 169 -8.82 -7.44 -0.84
N SER A 170 -8.64 -6.81 0.29
CA SER A 170 -8.52 -7.50 1.57
C SER A 170 -9.55 -6.92 2.55
N ALA A 171 -9.98 -7.72 3.52
CA ALA A 171 -10.80 -7.24 4.63
C ALA A 171 -10.12 -6.06 5.35
N LEU A 172 -8.77 -6.11 5.47
CA LEU A 172 -7.97 -5.01 6.02
C LEU A 172 -8.00 -3.72 5.19
N SER A 173 -8.42 -3.75 3.92
CA SER A 173 -8.48 -2.58 3.04
C SER A 173 -9.88 -2.01 2.84
N GLY A 174 -10.91 -2.63 3.41
CA GLY A 174 -12.33 -2.33 3.10
C GLY A 174 -13.11 -1.66 4.22
N LEU A 175 -12.81 -1.96 5.47
CA LEU A 175 -13.65 -1.57 6.61
C LEU A 175 -13.37 -0.13 7.06
N SER A 176 -12.18 0.17 7.51
CA SER A 176 -11.85 1.51 8.00
C SER A 176 -10.39 1.88 7.69
N PRO A 177 -9.99 3.16 7.75
CA PRO A 177 -8.58 3.54 7.78
C PRO A 177 -7.82 2.86 8.93
N ASP A 178 -8.50 2.51 10.00
CA ASP A 178 -7.93 1.87 11.19
C ASP A 178 -7.58 0.40 10.94
N ALA A 179 -8.37 -0.33 10.16
CA ALA A 179 -8.05 -1.70 9.76
C ALA A 179 -6.70 -1.79 8.99
N LEU A 180 -6.40 -0.80 8.13
CA LEU A 180 -5.10 -0.72 7.47
C LEU A 180 -3.95 -0.45 8.46
N LYS A 181 -4.19 0.30 9.54
CA LYS A 181 -3.18 0.57 10.57
C LYS A 181 -2.73 -0.70 11.30
N GLN A 182 -3.53 -1.77 11.29
CA GLN A 182 -3.18 -3.05 11.89
C GLN A 182 -2.04 -3.75 11.13
N LEU A 183 -1.84 -3.44 9.84
CA LEU A 183 -0.77 -4.03 9.04
C LEU A 183 0.57 -3.33 9.34
N PRO A 184 1.56 -4.05 9.91
CA PRO A 184 2.85 -3.45 10.27
C PRO A 184 3.69 -3.15 9.02
N ALA A 185 4.43 -2.04 9.05
CA ALA A 185 5.37 -1.67 7.99
C ALA A 185 6.41 -2.77 7.69
N ASP A 186 6.83 -3.49 8.73
CA ASP A 186 7.81 -4.57 8.62
C ASP A 186 7.32 -5.78 7.80
N ALA A 187 6.02 -5.96 7.61
CA ALA A 187 5.44 -7.00 6.76
C ALA A 187 5.44 -6.63 5.27
N ILE A 188 5.68 -5.37 4.92
CA ILE A 188 5.56 -4.86 3.56
C ILE A 188 6.89 -4.98 2.83
N GLN A 189 6.88 -5.50 1.61
CA GLN A 189 8.03 -5.54 0.70
C GLN A 189 8.10 -4.25 -0.13
N LYS A 190 7.01 -3.90 -0.80
CA LYS A 190 6.90 -2.75 -1.71
C LYS A 190 5.46 -2.26 -1.78
N VAL A 191 5.30 -1.03 -2.23
CA VAL A 191 4.02 -0.45 -2.64
C VAL A 191 4.07 -0.13 -4.13
N GLU A 192 3.11 -0.61 -4.89
CA GLU A 192 2.94 -0.29 -6.30
C GLU A 192 1.88 0.81 -6.45
N VAL A 193 2.27 1.93 -7.04
CA VAL A 193 1.40 3.07 -7.31
C VAL A 193 0.99 3.03 -8.77
N ILE A 194 -0.27 2.74 -9.02
CA ILE A 194 -0.85 2.56 -10.35
C ILE A 194 -1.81 3.73 -10.58
N THR A 195 -1.30 4.83 -11.12
CA THR A 195 -2.09 6.06 -11.31
C THR A 195 -3.15 5.91 -12.38
N ASN A 196 -2.89 5.09 -13.38
CA ASN A 196 -3.82 4.83 -14.49
C ASN A 196 -3.88 3.31 -14.74
N PRO A 197 -4.72 2.54 -14.00
CA PRO A 197 -4.75 1.09 -14.08
C PRO A 197 -5.27 0.54 -15.40
N SER A 198 -4.70 -0.58 -15.87
CA SER A 198 -5.14 -1.30 -17.06
C SER A 198 -6.45 -2.10 -16.81
N ALA A 199 -7.05 -2.67 -17.88
CA ALA A 199 -8.30 -3.42 -17.81
C ALA A 199 -8.26 -4.65 -16.90
N ARG A 200 -7.08 -5.19 -16.60
CA ARG A 200 -6.85 -6.29 -15.66
C ARG A 200 -7.28 -5.94 -14.23
N TYR A 201 -7.08 -4.70 -13.84
CA TYR A 201 -7.42 -4.23 -12.50
C TYR A 201 -8.91 -3.89 -12.39
N ASP A 202 -9.39 -3.90 -11.14
CA ASP A 202 -10.73 -3.42 -10.79
C ASP A 202 -10.97 -2.00 -11.35
N ALA A 203 -12.15 -1.74 -11.89
CA ALA A 203 -12.50 -0.41 -12.39
C ALA A 203 -12.64 0.63 -11.27
N GLU A 204 -12.74 0.20 -10.02
CA GLU A 204 -12.86 1.06 -8.85
C GLU A 204 -11.55 1.80 -8.53
N GLY A 205 -11.69 3.06 -8.08
CA GLY A 205 -10.58 3.95 -7.72
C GLY A 205 -10.26 4.96 -8.80
N THR A 206 -10.99 6.09 -8.83
CA THR A 206 -10.79 7.15 -9.83
C THR A 206 -9.46 7.89 -9.70
N ALA A 207 -8.79 7.80 -8.55
CA ALA A 207 -7.43 8.30 -8.35
C ALA A 207 -6.36 7.32 -8.79
N GLY A 208 -6.70 6.03 -8.90
CA GLY A 208 -5.78 4.93 -9.16
C GLY A 208 -5.81 3.86 -8.08
N ILE A 209 -4.79 3.00 -8.10
CA ILE A 209 -4.65 1.85 -7.20
C ILE A 209 -3.33 1.95 -6.44
N LEU A 210 -3.36 1.62 -5.15
CA LEU A 210 -2.19 1.33 -4.34
C LEU A 210 -2.18 -0.16 -4.01
N ASN A 211 -1.22 -0.90 -4.57
CA ASN A 211 -1.05 -2.32 -4.29
C ASN A 211 0.07 -2.52 -3.27
N ILE A 212 -0.27 -3.00 -2.09
CA ILE A 212 0.67 -3.30 -1.01
C ILE A 212 1.11 -4.74 -1.17
N VAL A 213 2.39 -4.94 -1.49
CA VAL A 213 2.96 -6.29 -1.67
C VAL A 213 3.66 -6.70 -0.38
N LEU A 214 3.22 -7.81 0.18
CA LEU A 214 3.80 -8.37 1.41
C LEU A 214 5.07 -9.16 1.13
N LYS A 215 5.96 -9.21 2.11
CA LYS A 215 7.22 -9.95 2.03
C LYS A 215 6.98 -11.45 1.88
N GLN A 216 7.63 -12.05 0.87
CA GLN A 216 7.75 -13.50 0.69
C GLN A 216 9.23 -13.83 0.55
N ASN A 217 9.68 -14.83 1.29
CA ASN A 217 11.09 -15.21 1.27
C ASN A 217 11.29 -16.50 0.45
N LYS A 218 12.15 -16.46 -0.57
CA LYS A 218 12.42 -17.58 -1.47
C LYS A 218 13.62 -18.44 -1.04
N THR A 219 14.32 -18.08 0.04
CA THR A 219 15.51 -18.80 0.52
C THR A 219 15.16 -20.20 1.03
N VAL A 220 15.82 -21.24 0.51
CA VAL A 220 15.64 -22.64 0.96
C VAL A 220 16.09 -22.79 2.41
N GLY A 221 15.34 -23.58 3.19
CA GLY A 221 15.59 -23.82 4.61
C GLY A 221 14.72 -22.93 5.51
N LEU A 222 15.03 -22.94 6.81
CA LEU A 222 14.38 -22.08 7.80
C LEU A 222 15.13 -20.76 7.89
N ASN A 223 14.42 -19.66 7.65
CA ASN A 223 14.94 -18.29 7.80
C ASN A 223 13.89 -17.39 8.44
N GLY A 224 14.30 -16.27 9.00
CA GLY A 224 13.34 -15.36 9.62
C GLY A 224 13.95 -14.12 10.23
N ALA A 225 13.05 -13.32 10.85
CA ALA A 225 13.41 -12.13 11.60
C ALA A 225 12.47 -11.95 12.81
N ILE A 226 13.02 -11.43 13.89
CA ILE A 226 12.27 -10.99 15.07
C ILE A 226 12.53 -9.49 15.20
N ASN A 227 11.46 -8.71 15.33
CA ASN A 227 11.52 -7.27 15.57
C ASN A 227 10.87 -6.95 16.91
N ALA A 228 11.48 -6.08 17.68
CA ALA A 228 10.92 -5.52 18.91
C ALA A 228 10.99 -4.00 18.85
N THR A 229 9.88 -3.33 19.11
CA THR A 229 9.76 -1.86 19.08
C THR A 229 9.27 -1.35 20.42
N LEU A 230 9.90 -0.30 20.92
CA LEU A 230 9.49 0.48 22.08
C LEU A 230 9.35 1.94 21.66
N GLY A 231 8.27 2.59 22.03
CA GLY A 231 7.98 3.98 21.61
C GLY A 231 7.31 4.85 22.64
N THR A 232 7.37 6.15 22.41
CA THR A 232 6.68 7.18 23.17
C THR A 232 6.05 8.23 22.24
N PRO A 233 4.72 8.59 22.34
CA PRO A 233 3.73 7.92 23.19
C PRO A 233 3.80 6.40 23.02
N LYS A 234 3.27 5.64 23.97
CA LYS A 234 3.39 4.18 24.04
C LYS A 234 3.15 3.52 22.68
N ASN A 235 4.11 2.75 22.21
CA ASN A 235 4.06 1.96 20.99
C ASN A 235 4.99 0.76 21.15
N ASN A 236 4.50 -0.26 21.82
CA ASN A 236 5.22 -1.48 22.09
C ASN A 236 4.77 -2.54 21.08
N ALA A 237 5.70 -3.06 20.29
CA ALA A 237 5.36 -4.07 19.28
C ALA A 237 6.41 -5.18 19.23
N GLY A 238 5.94 -6.40 18.98
CA GLY A 238 6.75 -7.57 18.65
C GLY A 238 6.28 -8.16 17.32
N THR A 239 7.19 -8.36 16.37
CA THR A 239 6.88 -9.00 15.08
C THR A 239 7.80 -10.18 14.85
N LEU A 240 7.21 -11.34 14.53
CA LEU A 240 7.88 -12.56 14.14
C LEU A 240 7.60 -12.86 12.67
N ASN A 241 8.66 -12.96 11.86
CA ASN A 241 8.59 -13.42 10.48
C ASN A 241 9.36 -14.72 10.37
N LEU A 242 8.70 -15.78 9.93
CA LEU A 242 9.32 -17.08 9.69
C LEU A 242 9.00 -17.58 8.28
N ASN A 243 9.96 -18.24 7.67
CA ASN A 243 9.80 -18.92 6.39
C ASN A 243 10.57 -20.24 6.40
N LEU A 244 9.88 -21.31 6.08
CA LEU A 244 10.46 -22.65 5.91
C LEU A 244 10.18 -23.15 4.51
N ARG A 245 11.16 -23.06 3.62
CA ARG A 245 11.06 -23.55 2.24
C ARG A 245 11.79 -24.88 2.08
N ARG A 246 11.13 -25.84 1.46
CA ARG A 246 11.61 -27.15 1.04
C ARG A 246 11.24 -27.38 -0.42
N ASP A 247 11.72 -28.44 -1.00
CA ASP A 247 11.52 -28.75 -2.43
C ASP A 247 10.03 -28.80 -2.85
N LYS A 248 9.16 -29.32 -1.95
CA LYS A 248 7.74 -29.50 -2.24
C LYS A 248 6.82 -28.46 -1.58
N PHE A 249 7.31 -27.67 -0.63
CA PHE A 249 6.47 -26.70 0.06
C PHE A 249 7.23 -25.51 0.60
N ASN A 250 6.50 -24.42 0.79
CA ASN A 250 6.95 -23.23 1.46
C ASN A 250 5.93 -22.84 2.53
N LEU A 251 6.30 -22.91 3.80
CA LEU A 251 5.49 -22.47 4.94
C LEU A 251 6.02 -21.11 5.40
N PHE A 252 5.15 -20.13 5.51
CA PHE A 252 5.52 -18.78 5.95
C PHE A 252 4.50 -18.20 6.92
N THR A 253 5.01 -17.36 7.82
CA THR A 253 4.16 -16.60 8.75
C THR A 253 4.75 -15.23 9.05
N THR A 254 3.85 -14.27 9.25
CA THR A 254 4.14 -12.99 9.89
C THR A 254 3.14 -12.80 10.99
N THR A 255 3.61 -12.73 12.23
CA THR A 255 2.76 -12.55 13.42
C THR A 255 3.23 -11.29 14.14
N THR A 256 2.31 -10.38 14.45
CA THR A 256 2.58 -9.12 15.13
C THR A 256 1.64 -8.97 16.32
N PHE A 257 2.20 -8.59 17.43
CA PHE A 257 1.47 -8.05 18.58
C PHE A 257 1.90 -6.61 18.79
N ARG A 258 0.94 -5.70 18.97
CA ARG A 258 1.19 -4.27 19.21
C ARG A 258 0.25 -3.74 20.27
N ASN A 259 0.79 -2.94 21.18
CA ASN A 259 0.00 -2.13 22.12
C ASN A 259 0.47 -0.68 22.00
N ASN A 260 -0.43 0.23 21.63
CA ASN A 260 -0.09 1.62 21.36
C ASN A 260 -1.12 2.60 21.92
N GLU A 261 -0.66 3.81 22.19
CA GLU A 261 -1.47 4.97 22.56
C GLU A 261 -1.33 6.06 21.48
N GLY A 262 -2.44 6.76 21.22
CA GLY A 262 -2.52 7.85 20.26
C GLY A 262 -3.19 9.09 20.83
N PRO A 263 -2.51 9.86 21.72
CA PRO A 263 -3.08 11.11 22.21
C PRO A 263 -3.22 12.12 21.06
N GLY A 264 -4.35 12.82 21.03
CA GLY A 264 -4.67 13.86 20.08
C GLY A 264 -5.38 15.03 20.72
N ASN A 265 -5.53 16.13 20.01
CA ASN A 265 -6.26 17.30 20.46
C ASN A 265 -6.85 18.09 19.28
N GLY A 266 -7.72 19.03 19.59
CA GLY A 266 -8.28 19.94 18.60
C GLY A 266 -9.09 21.04 19.22
N PHE A 267 -9.52 21.97 18.39
CA PHE A 267 -10.53 22.98 18.76
C PHE A 267 -11.40 23.30 17.54
N ASN A 268 -12.59 23.85 17.82
CA ASN A 268 -13.48 24.39 16.80
C ASN A 268 -14.16 25.65 17.37
N ASN A 269 -13.81 26.82 16.86
CA ASN A 269 -14.43 28.08 17.22
C ASN A 269 -15.42 28.49 16.14
N GLN A 270 -16.68 28.64 16.53
CA GLN A 270 -17.80 28.90 15.61
C GLN A 270 -18.45 30.23 15.94
N GLU A 271 -18.78 30.99 14.91
CA GLU A 271 -19.60 32.20 14.95
C GLU A 271 -20.85 31.97 14.09
N ASN A 272 -22.01 32.20 14.68
CA ASN A 272 -23.31 32.03 14.04
C ASN A 272 -23.88 33.40 13.68
N PHE A 273 -24.48 33.49 12.48
CA PHE A 273 -25.05 34.71 11.94
C PHE A 273 -26.56 34.57 11.67
N ASP A 274 -27.28 35.68 11.76
CA ASP A 274 -28.65 35.76 11.32
C ASP A 274 -28.73 35.89 9.78
N GLU A 275 -29.97 35.95 9.22
CA GLU A 275 -30.23 36.10 7.79
C GLU A 275 -29.68 37.41 7.22
N ASN A 276 -29.42 38.44 8.06
CA ASN A 276 -28.84 39.73 7.68
C ASN A 276 -27.30 39.73 7.82
N GLY A 277 -26.69 38.62 8.24
CA GLY A 277 -25.26 38.54 8.48
C GLY A 277 -24.79 39.19 9.77
N GLN A 278 -25.72 39.44 10.76
CA GLN A 278 -25.35 39.89 12.08
C GLN A 278 -25.02 38.73 12.98
N THR A 279 -24.03 38.88 13.85
CA THR A 279 -23.62 37.85 14.78
C THR A 279 -24.72 37.58 15.81
N LEU A 280 -25.15 36.31 15.93
CA LEU A 280 -26.11 35.81 16.88
C LEU A 280 -25.44 35.25 18.13
N SER A 281 -24.40 34.47 17.95
CA SER A 281 -23.74 33.75 19.05
C SER A 281 -22.37 33.22 18.63
N PHE A 282 -21.58 32.83 19.65
CA PHE A 282 -20.31 32.11 19.43
C PHE A 282 -20.35 30.80 20.20
N GLN A 283 -19.63 29.79 19.69
CA GLN A 283 -19.37 28.53 20.36
C GLN A 283 -17.89 28.19 20.21
N ASP A 284 -17.18 28.07 21.33
CA ASP A 284 -15.81 27.62 21.37
C ASP A 284 -15.80 26.16 21.91
N GLU A 285 -15.21 25.24 21.14
CA GLU A 285 -15.02 23.85 21.51
C GLU A 285 -13.51 23.55 21.64
N LYS A 286 -13.11 22.90 22.74
CA LYS A 286 -11.76 22.29 22.89
C LYS A 286 -11.92 20.80 23.05
N ARG A 287 -11.06 20.02 22.40
CA ARG A 287 -11.15 18.56 22.37
C ARG A 287 -9.82 17.92 22.76
N LEU A 288 -9.89 16.90 23.60
CA LEU A 288 -8.80 16.01 23.93
C LEU A 288 -9.21 14.58 23.58
N TYR A 289 -8.30 13.87 22.91
CA TYR A 289 -8.49 12.47 22.55
C TYR A 289 -7.42 11.63 23.23
N LEU A 290 -7.82 10.64 24.00
CA LEU A 290 -6.98 9.62 24.61
C LEU A 290 -7.37 8.29 24.02
N ARG A 291 -6.54 7.76 23.12
CA ARG A 291 -6.79 6.49 22.43
C ARG A 291 -5.76 5.47 22.84
N ASP A 292 -6.22 4.27 23.10
CA ASP A 292 -5.36 3.11 23.25
C ASP A 292 -5.85 1.98 22.35
N ASN A 293 -4.93 1.14 21.92
CA ASN A 293 -5.26 0.00 21.07
C ASN A 293 -4.26 -1.14 21.28
N THR A 294 -4.79 -2.36 21.34
CA THR A 294 -4.02 -3.60 21.40
C THR A 294 -4.40 -4.46 20.19
N ASN A 295 -3.42 -4.72 19.33
CA ASN A 295 -3.61 -5.43 18.08
C ASN A 295 -2.82 -6.74 18.07
N PHE A 296 -3.46 -7.81 17.65
CA PHE A 296 -2.84 -9.06 17.26
C PHE A 296 -3.17 -9.34 15.80
N ASN A 297 -2.15 -9.57 14.97
CA ASN A 297 -2.33 -9.91 13.57
C ASN A 297 -1.40 -11.06 13.21
N THR A 298 -1.92 -12.07 12.51
CA THR A 298 -1.13 -13.18 12.01
C THR A 298 -1.55 -13.55 10.59
N ASN A 299 -0.54 -13.79 9.75
CA ASN A 299 -0.70 -14.34 8.41
C ASN A 299 0.06 -15.68 8.38
N LEU A 300 -0.65 -16.77 8.10
CA LEU A 300 -0.10 -18.10 7.92
C LEU A 300 -0.32 -18.54 6.47
N GLY A 301 0.72 -18.93 5.78
CA GLY A 301 0.62 -19.40 4.40
C GLY A 301 1.39 -20.69 4.15
N LEU A 302 0.79 -21.57 3.35
CA LEU A 302 1.38 -22.80 2.86
C LEU A 302 1.27 -22.83 1.34
N GLU A 303 2.41 -22.71 0.66
CA GLU A 303 2.54 -22.95 -0.78
C GLU A 303 3.02 -24.37 -1.00
N PHE A 304 2.28 -25.13 -1.78
CA PHE A 304 2.60 -26.49 -2.17
C PHE A 304 2.95 -26.54 -3.66
N PHE A 305 4.15 -26.99 -3.99
CA PHE A 305 4.62 -27.18 -5.37
C PHE A 305 4.17 -28.56 -5.86
N ILE A 306 3.15 -28.57 -6.75
CA ILE A 306 2.62 -29.80 -7.36
C ILE A 306 3.70 -30.39 -8.30
N ASP A 307 4.27 -29.51 -9.12
CA ASP A 307 5.40 -29.73 -10.00
C ASP A 307 6.22 -28.43 -10.16
N GLU A 308 7.28 -28.44 -10.96
CA GLU A 308 8.14 -27.25 -11.22
C GLU A 308 7.40 -26.06 -11.83
N THR A 309 6.20 -26.29 -12.37
CA THR A 309 5.42 -25.30 -13.10
C THR A 309 4.09 -24.96 -12.45
N SER A 310 3.69 -25.71 -11.41
CA SER A 310 2.38 -25.59 -10.79
C SER A 310 2.48 -25.50 -9.28
N SER A 311 1.83 -24.52 -8.67
CA SER A 311 1.72 -24.40 -7.22
C SER A 311 0.30 -24.05 -6.77
N ILE A 312 -0.03 -24.45 -5.55
CA ILE A 312 -1.23 -24.01 -4.81
C ILE A 312 -0.76 -23.37 -3.52
N THR A 313 -1.17 -22.14 -3.30
CA THR A 313 -0.92 -21.42 -2.05
C THR A 313 -2.22 -21.29 -1.29
N ASN A 314 -2.24 -21.74 -0.04
CA ASN A 314 -3.31 -21.50 0.91
C ASN A 314 -2.80 -20.51 1.94
N SER A 315 -3.59 -19.48 2.28
CA SER A 315 -3.24 -18.55 3.34
C SER A 315 -4.44 -18.19 4.20
N VAL A 316 -4.15 -17.99 5.48
CA VAL A 316 -5.09 -17.53 6.50
C VAL A 316 -4.53 -16.26 7.10
N VAL A 317 -5.36 -15.21 7.12
CA VAL A 317 -5.09 -13.99 7.89
C VAL A 317 -6.09 -13.93 9.01
N PHE A 318 -5.62 -13.70 10.22
CA PHE A 318 -6.44 -13.44 11.39
C PHE A 318 -5.95 -12.17 12.06
N GLY A 319 -6.85 -11.24 12.31
CA GLY A 319 -6.62 -9.98 13.02
C GLY A 319 -7.62 -9.81 14.15
N ASN A 320 -7.14 -9.37 15.31
CA ASN A 320 -7.95 -8.92 16.41
C ASN A 320 -7.40 -7.59 16.90
N SER A 321 -8.29 -6.62 17.11
CA SER A 321 -8.00 -5.31 17.65
C SER A 321 -8.98 -5.02 18.78
N ASN A 322 -8.44 -4.60 19.92
CA ASN A 322 -9.25 -4.13 21.06
C ASN A 322 -8.72 -2.77 21.45
N GLY A 323 -9.58 -1.77 21.42
CA GLY A 323 -9.23 -0.39 21.69
C GLY A 323 -10.24 0.33 22.54
N GLY A 324 -9.84 1.52 23.00
CA GLY A 324 -10.70 2.46 23.65
C GLY A 324 -10.37 3.89 23.24
N THR A 325 -11.38 4.73 23.21
CA THR A 325 -11.22 6.17 22.99
C THR A 325 -11.96 6.93 24.07
N ARG A 326 -11.23 7.74 24.83
CA ARG A 326 -11.84 8.74 25.71
C ARG A 326 -11.72 10.10 25.03
N THR A 327 -12.87 10.70 24.72
CA THR A 327 -12.95 12.04 24.13
C THR A 327 -13.54 12.98 25.15
N GLU A 328 -12.81 14.05 25.46
CA GLU A 328 -13.26 15.13 26.34
C GLU A 328 -13.46 16.39 25.50
N VAL A 329 -14.63 17.02 25.59
CA VAL A 329 -14.98 18.23 24.83
C VAL A 329 -15.53 19.28 25.78
N ASP A 330 -14.81 20.39 25.89
CA ASP A 330 -15.28 21.58 26.59
C ASP A 330 -16.01 22.49 25.61
N PHE A 331 -17.27 22.80 25.88
CA PHE A 331 -18.08 23.75 25.10
C PHE A 331 -18.30 25.02 25.91
N ASN A 332 -17.97 26.17 25.30
CA ASN A 332 -18.33 27.48 25.83
C ASN A 332 -19.20 28.22 24.82
N ASN A 333 -20.44 28.49 25.18
CA ASN A 333 -21.39 29.23 24.37
C ASN A 333 -21.45 30.69 24.85
N TYR A 334 -21.45 31.62 23.90
CA TYR A 334 -21.50 33.05 24.20
C TYR A 334 -22.61 33.70 23.35
N ASN A 335 -23.17 34.79 23.89
CA ASN A 335 -24.10 35.63 23.16
C ASN A 335 -23.36 36.52 22.09
N ALA A 336 -24.10 37.38 21.39
CA ALA A 336 -23.55 38.27 20.35
C ALA A 336 -22.46 39.20 20.86
N GLU A 337 -22.52 39.62 22.15
CA GLU A 337 -21.54 40.48 22.78
C GLU A 337 -20.36 39.70 23.37
N ARG A 338 -20.28 38.40 23.07
CA ARG A 338 -19.25 37.43 23.57
C ARG A 338 -19.23 37.31 25.11
N ILE A 339 -20.40 37.45 25.74
CA ILE A 339 -20.58 37.14 27.13
C ILE A 339 -20.91 35.65 27.27
N LEU A 340 -20.23 34.95 28.19
CA LEU A 340 -20.43 33.52 28.41
C LEU A 340 -21.86 33.25 28.89
N SER A 341 -22.63 32.50 28.12
CA SER A 341 -24.00 32.08 28.41
C SER A 341 -24.04 30.70 29.05
N LEU A 342 -23.25 29.75 28.58
CA LEU A 342 -23.26 28.37 29.02
C LEU A 342 -21.89 27.74 28.84
N SER A 343 -21.43 26.98 29.84
CA SER A 343 -20.23 26.16 29.76
C SER A 343 -20.57 24.71 30.11
N ARG A 344 -20.12 23.76 29.25
CA ARG A 344 -20.41 22.34 29.37
C ARG A 344 -19.18 21.51 29.12
N GLU A 345 -19.09 20.38 29.83
CA GLU A 345 -18.13 19.33 29.54
C GLU A 345 -18.86 18.09 29.04
N ARG A 346 -18.42 17.54 27.90
CA ARG A 346 -18.94 16.31 27.31
C ARG A 346 -17.84 15.28 27.24
N ILE A 347 -18.02 14.15 27.91
CA ILE A 347 -17.06 13.04 27.94
C ILE A 347 -17.68 11.84 27.24
N SER A 348 -17.05 11.35 26.18
CA SER A 348 -17.39 10.07 25.54
C SER A 348 -16.33 9.04 25.91
N VAL A 349 -16.78 7.89 26.42
CA VAL A 349 -15.94 6.71 26.65
C VAL A 349 -16.40 5.61 25.71
N GLU A 350 -15.57 5.30 24.74
CA GLU A 350 -15.84 4.35 23.68
C GLU A 350 -14.93 3.13 23.80
N THR A 351 -15.46 1.96 23.55
CA THR A 351 -14.74 0.70 23.40
C THR A 351 -15.02 0.13 22.02
N GLU A 352 -13.97 -0.36 21.37
CA GLU A 352 -14.03 -0.90 20.03
C GLU A 352 -13.34 -2.27 20.01
N THR A 353 -13.97 -3.25 19.37
CA THR A 353 -13.41 -4.58 19.13
C THR A 353 -13.58 -4.95 17.68
N ASP A 354 -12.46 -5.21 17.00
CA ASP A 354 -12.43 -5.67 15.61
C ASP A 354 -11.91 -7.10 15.53
N ASN A 355 -12.61 -7.98 14.81
CA ASN A 355 -12.14 -9.30 14.44
C ASN A 355 -12.18 -9.46 12.93
N ASN A 356 -11.06 -9.83 12.34
CA ASN A 356 -10.93 -10.03 10.90
C ASN A 356 -10.40 -11.44 10.62
N PHE A 357 -11.08 -12.16 9.75
CA PHE A 357 -10.64 -13.45 9.23
C PHE A 357 -10.67 -13.46 7.71
N GLN A 358 -9.59 -13.95 7.10
CA GLN A 358 -9.53 -14.13 5.65
C GLN A 358 -8.87 -15.48 5.34
N TYR A 359 -9.49 -16.25 4.47
CA TYR A 359 -8.92 -17.44 3.86
C TYR A 359 -8.79 -17.22 2.36
N SER A 360 -7.65 -17.58 1.80
CA SER A 360 -7.43 -17.50 0.35
C SER A 360 -6.71 -18.72 -0.20
N VAL A 361 -7.12 -19.11 -1.41
CA VAL A 361 -6.47 -20.14 -2.23
C VAL A 361 -6.04 -19.48 -3.53
N ASN A 362 -4.78 -19.65 -3.89
CA ASN A 362 -4.25 -19.23 -5.18
C ASN A 362 -3.67 -20.47 -5.89
N TYR A 363 -4.09 -20.73 -7.10
CA TYR A 363 -3.50 -21.69 -8.02
C TYR A 363 -2.74 -20.96 -9.10
N GLN A 364 -1.49 -21.39 -9.36
CA GLN A 364 -0.67 -20.86 -10.44
C GLN A 364 -0.17 -22.01 -11.31
N LYS A 365 -0.28 -21.85 -12.63
CA LYS A 365 0.30 -22.74 -13.65
C LYS A 365 1.13 -21.94 -14.64
N LYS A 366 2.43 -22.18 -14.66
CA LYS A 366 3.35 -21.72 -15.70
C LYS A 366 3.39 -22.76 -16.81
N PHE A 367 3.26 -22.34 -18.06
CA PHE A 367 3.35 -23.23 -19.21
C PHE A 367 4.80 -23.21 -19.77
N LYS A 368 5.08 -24.02 -20.78
CA LYS A 368 6.42 -24.15 -21.36
C LYS A 368 6.97 -22.85 -21.97
N LYS A 369 6.08 -22.00 -22.47
CA LYS A 369 6.43 -20.72 -23.08
C LYS A 369 6.59 -19.69 -21.98
N ASP A 370 7.67 -18.94 -21.98
CA ASP A 370 7.93 -17.93 -20.98
C ASP A 370 6.83 -16.84 -20.98
N GLY A 371 6.40 -16.40 -19.78
CA GLY A 371 5.27 -15.50 -19.63
C GLY A 371 3.88 -16.13 -19.83
N HIS A 372 3.77 -17.41 -20.27
CA HIS A 372 2.51 -18.10 -20.45
C HIS A 372 2.00 -18.63 -19.11
N LEU A 373 0.93 -18.04 -18.59
CA LEU A 373 0.49 -18.18 -17.20
C LEU A 373 -1.03 -18.34 -17.10
N LEU A 374 -1.47 -19.20 -16.21
CA LEU A 374 -2.84 -19.27 -15.70
C LEU A 374 -2.81 -19.09 -14.19
N THR A 375 -3.60 -18.17 -13.66
CA THR A 375 -3.84 -18.03 -12.22
C THR A 375 -5.34 -18.15 -11.94
N ALA A 376 -5.68 -18.77 -10.81
CA ALA A 376 -7.03 -18.84 -10.30
C ALA A 376 -7.01 -18.57 -8.80
N ASP A 377 -7.89 -17.69 -8.34
CA ASP A 377 -7.96 -17.22 -6.97
C ASP A 377 -9.36 -17.37 -6.41
N TYR A 378 -9.43 -17.85 -5.19
CA TYR A 378 -10.61 -17.76 -4.35
C TYR A 378 -10.22 -17.12 -3.00
N GLN A 379 -11.02 -16.16 -2.57
CA GLN A 379 -10.85 -15.53 -1.26
C GLN A 379 -12.22 -15.42 -0.58
N TYR A 380 -12.23 -15.75 0.71
CA TYR A 380 -13.34 -15.51 1.61
C TYR A 380 -12.85 -14.72 2.80
N SER A 381 -13.54 -13.65 3.18
CA SER A 381 -13.22 -12.89 4.39
C SER A 381 -14.46 -12.47 5.14
N THR A 382 -14.33 -12.44 6.46
CA THR A 382 -15.32 -11.86 7.38
C THR A 382 -14.62 -10.83 8.25
N GLY A 383 -15.38 -9.81 8.65
CA GLY A 383 -15.01 -8.84 9.66
C GLY A 383 -16.20 -8.58 10.57
N ASP A 384 -15.93 -8.52 11.85
CA ASP A 384 -16.91 -8.15 12.88
C ASP A 384 -16.33 -6.99 13.68
N GLU A 385 -17.02 -5.85 13.68
CA GLU A 385 -16.67 -4.64 14.44
C GLU A 385 -17.80 -4.34 15.43
N PHE A 386 -17.45 -4.19 16.67
CA PHE A 386 -18.35 -3.80 17.73
C PHE A 386 -17.81 -2.56 18.42
N GLU A 387 -18.61 -1.50 18.46
CA GLU A 387 -18.32 -0.23 19.11
C GLU A 387 -19.44 0.09 20.08
N ASP A 388 -19.10 0.42 21.31
CA ASP A 388 -20.04 0.86 22.34
C ASP A 388 -19.48 2.12 23.01
N ALA A 389 -20.28 3.18 23.09
CA ALA A 389 -19.87 4.44 23.68
C ALA A 389 -20.92 4.96 24.66
N GLU A 390 -20.46 5.33 25.85
CA GLU A 390 -21.26 6.07 26.85
C GLU A 390 -20.81 7.54 26.84
N ILE A 391 -21.78 8.44 26.83
CA ILE A 391 -21.57 9.88 26.66
C ILE A 391 -22.21 10.61 27.83
N PHE A 392 -21.38 11.26 28.62
CA PHE A 392 -21.75 12.03 29.82
C PHE A 392 -21.64 13.52 29.50
N GLU A 393 -22.60 14.30 29.90
CA GLU A 393 -22.57 15.75 29.72
C GLU A 393 -22.92 16.47 31.00
N THR A 394 -22.07 17.42 31.39
CA THR A 394 -22.19 18.20 32.64
C THR A 394 -22.26 19.68 32.31
N ILE A 395 -23.22 20.40 32.88
CA ILE A 395 -23.28 21.86 32.85
C ILE A 395 -22.37 22.37 33.98
N LEU A 396 -21.33 23.13 33.62
CA LEU A 396 -20.28 23.53 34.55
C LEU A 396 -20.69 24.68 35.52
N GLN A 397 -21.73 25.42 35.18
CA GLN A 397 -22.21 26.54 36.04
C GLN A 397 -22.79 26.05 37.38
N ASP A 398 -23.51 24.94 37.36
CA ASP A 398 -24.21 24.41 38.56
C ASP A 398 -23.88 22.94 38.85
N ASN A 399 -22.98 22.32 38.02
CA ASN A 399 -22.62 20.91 38.08
C ASN A 399 -23.81 19.96 37.87
N SER A 400 -24.85 20.38 37.14
CA SER A 400 -25.96 19.51 36.79
C SER A 400 -25.56 18.57 35.64
N TYR A 401 -26.14 17.35 35.66
CA TYR A 401 -25.88 16.31 34.65
C TYR A 401 -27.06 16.27 33.70
N LEU A 402 -26.75 16.22 32.41
CA LEU A 402 -27.74 15.85 31.40
C LEU A 402 -27.90 14.32 31.39
N PRO A 403 -29.02 13.80 30.85
CA PRO A 403 -29.19 12.35 30.70
C PRO A 403 -28.03 11.73 29.92
N THR A 404 -27.51 10.61 30.41
CA THR A 404 -26.44 9.84 29.75
C THR A 404 -26.95 9.33 28.40
N GLU A 405 -26.16 9.54 27.35
CA GLU A 405 -26.44 8.97 26.05
C GLU A 405 -25.56 7.71 25.85
N ARG A 406 -26.08 6.72 25.12
CA ARG A 406 -25.34 5.53 24.75
C ARG A 406 -25.51 5.28 23.24
N THR A 407 -24.42 4.99 22.57
CA THR A 407 -24.43 4.49 21.19
C THR A 407 -23.82 3.11 21.13
N SER A 408 -24.40 2.23 20.34
CA SER A 408 -23.86 0.90 20.07
C SER A 408 -23.90 0.65 18.58
N THR A 409 -22.75 0.28 18.01
CA THR A 409 -22.61 -0.09 16.59
C THR A 409 -22.14 -1.52 16.49
N ASN A 410 -22.84 -2.35 15.71
CA ASN A 410 -22.40 -3.69 15.38
C ASN A 410 -22.33 -3.81 13.84
N GLU A 411 -21.12 -3.93 13.31
CA GLU A 411 -20.89 -4.10 11.87
C GLU A 411 -20.37 -5.50 11.57
N ASN A 412 -21.07 -6.20 10.67
CA ASN A 412 -20.67 -7.51 10.16
C ASN A 412 -20.44 -7.41 8.67
N GLN A 413 -19.28 -7.82 8.20
CA GLN A 413 -18.92 -7.84 6.80
C GLN A 413 -18.58 -9.25 6.32
N LYS A 414 -19.03 -9.59 5.09
CA LYS A 414 -18.66 -10.82 4.38
C LYS A 414 -18.27 -10.48 2.96
N ASN A 415 -17.09 -10.93 2.54
CA ASN A 415 -16.62 -10.69 1.18
C ASN A 415 -16.15 -12.00 0.57
N GLN A 416 -16.50 -12.21 -0.72
CA GLN A 416 -15.98 -13.31 -1.51
C GLN A 416 -15.42 -12.76 -2.82
N LEU A 417 -14.30 -13.31 -3.24
CA LEU A 417 -13.64 -13.03 -4.51
C LEU A 417 -13.40 -14.35 -5.24
N ILE A 418 -13.78 -14.39 -6.50
CA ILE A 418 -13.40 -15.44 -7.44
C ILE A 418 -12.74 -14.74 -8.63
N GLN A 419 -11.51 -15.13 -8.97
CA GLN A 419 -10.79 -14.54 -10.08
C GLN A 419 -10.05 -15.61 -10.86
N ALA A 420 -9.98 -15.45 -12.19
CA ALA A 420 -9.14 -16.27 -13.05
C ALA A 420 -8.55 -15.41 -14.14
N ASP A 421 -7.23 -15.50 -14.34
CA ASP A 421 -6.48 -14.75 -15.33
C ASP A 421 -5.66 -15.71 -16.19
N TYR A 422 -5.72 -15.54 -17.50
CA TYR A 422 -4.95 -16.28 -18.47
C TYR A 422 -4.13 -15.34 -19.33
N VAL A 423 -2.82 -15.55 -19.37
CA VAL A 423 -1.85 -14.75 -20.12
C VAL A 423 -1.22 -15.64 -21.18
N LEU A 424 -1.35 -15.28 -22.45
CA LEU A 424 -0.83 -15.99 -23.60
C LEU A 424 0.19 -15.10 -24.35
N PRO A 425 1.50 -15.29 -24.17
CA PRO A 425 2.52 -14.63 -24.99
C PRO A 425 2.56 -15.22 -26.38
N PHE A 426 2.75 -14.34 -27.39
CA PHE A 426 2.84 -14.74 -28.80
C PHE A 426 3.81 -13.84 -29.56
N GLY A 427 4.05 -14.16 -30.84
CA GLY A 427 5.04 -13.46 -31.69
C GLY A 427 6.47 -13.98 -31.51
N SER A 428 7.43 -13.36 -32.20
CA SER A 428 8.84 -13.63 -32.03
C SER A 428 9.32 -13.08 -30.67
N GLU A 429 10.13 -13.85 -29.95
CA GLU A 429 10.71 -13.44 -28.66
C GLU A 429 9.68 -13.02 -27.59
N ASN A 430 8.42 -13.52 -27.68
CA ASN A 430 7.33 -13.17 -26.75
C ASN A 430 7.03 -11.66 -26.62
N GLN A 431 7.29 -10.89 -27.69
CA GLN A 431 7.07 -9.43 -27.71
C GLN A 431 5.61 -9.00 -27.59
N SER A 432 4.68 -9.93 -27.74
CA SER A 432 3.24 -9.68 -27.62
C SER A 432 2.60 -10.63 -26.66
N GLN A 433 1.56 -10.17 -25.96
CA GLN A 433 0.76 -11.00 -25.04
C GLN A 433 -0.72 -10.67 -25.18
N PHE A 434 -1.53 -11.69 -25.08
CA PHE A 434 -2.98 -11.59 -24.95
C PHE A 434 -3.37 -12.02 -23.55
N GLU A 435 -4.24 -11.25 -22.90
CA GLU A 435 -4.77 -11.57 -21.59
C GLU A 435 -6.29 -11.61 -21.62
N LEU A 436 -6.85 -12.57 -20.91
CA LEU A 436 -8.28 -12.72 -20.67
C LEU A 436 -8.49 -13.05 -19.20
N GLY A 437 -9.48 -12.44 -18.58
CA GLY A 437 -9.80 -12.76 -17.20
C GLY A 437 -11.24 -12.51 -16.82
N TYR A 438 -11.62 -13.16 -15.74
CA TYR A 438 -12.91 -13.00 -15.07
C TYR A 438 -12.67 -12.69 -13.59
N ARG A 439 -13.50 -11.81 -13.02
CA ARG A 439 -13.51 -11.49 -11.60
C ARG A 439 -14.94 -11.28 -11.10
N GLY A 440 -15.33 -12.06 -10.10
CA GLY A 440 -16.56 -11.90 -9.33
C GLY A 440 -16.22 -11.43 -7.91
N THR A 441 -16.85 -10.34 -7.46
CA THR A 441 -16.73 -9.83 -6.09
C THR A 441 -18.14 -9.76 -5.49
N PHE A 442 -18.33 -10.34 -4.31
CA PHE A 442 -19.61 -10.46 -3.62
C PHE A 442 -19.42 -9.93 -2.20
N ASN A 443 -19.88 -8.71 -1.96
CA ASN A 443 -19.73 -8.01 -0.69
C ASN A 443 -21.11 -7.88 -0.03
N GLU A 444 -21.19 -8.22 1.22
CA GLU A 444 -22.35 -8.01 2.08
C GLU A 444 -21.88 -7.39 3.39
N PHE A 445 -22.55 -6.36 3.86
CA PHE A 445 -22.33 -5.86 5.20
C PHE A 445 -23.68 -5.47 5.86
N THR A 446 -23.71 -5.61 7.17
CA THR A 446 -24.82 -5.23 8.03
C THR A 446 -24.27 -4.33 9.11
N THR A 447 -24.83 -3.14 9.28
CA THR A 447 -24.49 -2.23 10.35
C THR A 447 -25.76 -1.98 11.18
N ALA A 448 -25.82 -2.53 12.38
CA ALA A 448 -26.86 -2.22 13.34
C ALA A 448 -26.36 -1.10 14.25
N PHE A 449 -27.10 -0.02 14.32
CA PHE A 449 -26.82 1.13 15.15
C PHE A 449 -27.98 1.38 16.13
N ASP A 450 -27.68 1.47 17.41
CA ASP A 450 -28.61 1.85 18.48
C ASP A 450 -28.15 3.12 19.18
N PHE A 451 -29.07 4.04 19.33
CA PHE A 451 -28.92 5.24 20.16
C PHE A 451 -29.94 5.22 21.26
N SER A 452 -29.50 5.25 22.48
CA SER A 452 -30.36 5.22 23.69
C SER A 452 -30.01 6.34 24.67
N VAL A 453 -31.00 6.75 25.43
CA VAL A 453 -30.87 7.82 26.42
C VAL A 453 -31.33 7.31 27.76
N GLU A 454 -30.60 7.62 28.80
CA GLU A 454 -30.93 7.26 30.17
C GLU A 454 -32.18 8.03 30.68
N ASN A 455 -33.15 7.30 31.20
CA ASN A 455 -34.34 7.92 31.77
C ASN A 455 -34.14 8.20 33.29
N THR A 456 -35.10 8.87 33.92
CA THR A 456 -35.08 9.24 35.36
C THR A 456 -34.97 8.04 36.30
N SER A 457 -35.19 6.82 35.83
CA SER A 457 -35.07 5.57 36.60
C SER A 457 -33.74 4.85 36.40
N GLY A 458 -32.81 5.43 35.62
CA GLY A 458 -31.50 4.84 35.32
C GLY A 458 -31.55 3.77 34.23
N ASN A 459 -32.61 3.69 33.43
CA ASN A 459 -32.71 2.74 32.34
C ASN A 459 -32.45 3.44 30.98
N PHE A 460 -31.65 2.83 30.12
CA PHE A 460 -31.46 3.28 28.75
C PHE A 460 -32.68 2.92 27.90
N ILE A 461 -33.25 3.90 27.24
CA ILE A 461 -34.37 3.76 26.31
C ILE A 461 -33.87 4.06 24.90
N SER A 462 -33.96 3.07 24.00
CA SER A 462 -33.59 3.23 22.59
C SER A 462 -34.49 4.25 21.91
N ASN A 463 -33.88 5.13 21.10
CA ASN A 463 -34.59 6.11 20.31
C ASN A 463 -34.74 5.62 18.85
N PRO A 464 -35.97 5.24 18.45
CA PRO A 464 -36.20 4.66 17.13
C PRO A 464 -35.96 5.63 15.95
N ASP A 465 -35.95 6.94 16.20
CA ASP A 465 -35.69 7.94 15.14
C ASP A 465 -34.19 7.98 14.77
N PHE A 466 -33.33 7.48 15.64
CA PHE A 466 -31.87 7.43 15.43
C PHE A 466 -31.31 6.01 15.38
N SER A 467 -32.08 4.98 15.69
CA SER A 467 -31.68 3.58 15.71
C SER A 467 -32.22 2.85 14.48
N ASN A 468 -31.35 2.14 13.75
CA ASN A 468 -31.75 1.37 12.58
C ASN A 468 -30.67 0.35 12.22
N THR A 469 -31.03 -0.60 11.33
CA THR A 469 -30.12 -1.57 10.77
C THR A 469 -30.01 -1.36 9.26
N LEU A 470 -28.78 -1.03 8.81
CA LEU A 470 -28.43 -0.95 7.40
C LEU A 470 -27.97 -2.31 6.91
N PHE A 471 -28.63 -2.86 5.92
CA PHE A 471 -28.15 -4.00 5.14
C PHE A 471 -27.70 -3.52 3.75
N TYR A 472 -26.45 -3.82 3.39
CA TYR A 472 -25.88 -3.50 2.09
C TYR A 472 -25.35 -4.74 1.41
N LYS A 473 -25.65 -4.88 0.13
CA LYS A 473 -25.19 -5.97 -0.70
C LYS A 473 -24.70 -5.42 -2.03
N GLU A 474 -23.49 -5.79 -2.43
CA GLU A 474 -22.91 -5.39 -3.70
C GLU A 474 -22.29 -6.60 -4.39
N TYR A 475 -22.83 -6.97 -5.54
CA TYR A 475 -22.32 -8.05 -6.38
C TYR A 475 -21.83 -7.47 -7.70
N VAL A 476 -20.54 -7.61 -7.95
CA VAL A 476 -19.89 -7.13 -9.18
C VAL A 476 -19.28 -8.31 -9.91
N GLN A 477 -19.73 -8.54 -11.15
CA GLN A 477 -19.17 -9.52 -12.05
C GLN A 477 -18.51 -8.82 -13.22
N ALA A 478 -17.25 -9.14 -13.50
CA ALA A 478 -16.45 -8.47 -14.50
C ALA A 478 -15.72 -9.47 -15.40
N ALA A 479 -15.67 -9.15 -16.68
CA ALA A 479 -14.81 -9.81 -17.64
C ALA A 479 -13.92 -8.78 -18.32
N TYR A 480 -12.67 -9.13 -18.61
CA TYR A 480 -11.77 -8.25 -19.33
C TYR A 480 -10.95 -8.99 -20.38
N THR A 481 -10.51 -8.25 -21.37
CA THR A 481 -9.51 -8.69 -22.34
C THR A 481 -8.48 -7.57 -22.54
N GLN A 482 -7.23 -7.97 -22.75
CA GLN A 482 -6.12 -7.04 -22.89
C GLN A 482 -5.11 -7.57 -23.92
N LEU A 483 -4.58 -6.69 -24.76
CA LEU A 483 -3.54 -6.96 -25.76
C LEU A 483 -2.36 -6.06 -25.50
N GLY A 484 -1.21 -6.67 -25.21
CA GLY A 484 0.10 -6.02 -25.10
C GLY A 484 0.98 -6.37 -26.29
N SER A 485 1.74 -5.41 -26.80
CA SER A 485 2.74 -5.66 -27.84
C SER A 485 3.87 -4.66 -27.77
N LYS A 486 5.09 -5.12 -28.01
CA LYS A 486 6.28 -4.27 -28.14
C LYS A 486 6.89 -4.52 -29.51
N TRP A 487 7.19 -3.44 -30.24
CA TRP A 487 7.89 -3.50 -31.51
C TRP A 487 8.88 -2.34 -31.62
N ALA A 488 10.16 -2.69 -31.72
CA ALA A 488 11.28 -1.74 -31.64
C ALA A 488 11.15 -0.86 -30.37
N SER A 489 11.12 0.46 -30.54
CA SER A 489 11.03 1.43 -29.46
C SER A 489 9.58 1.69 -28.98
N PHE A 490 8.58 1.10 -29.64
CA PHE A 490 7.16 1.32 -29.27
C PHE A 490 6.61 0.17 -28.45
N SER A 491 5.82 0.48 -27.45
CA SER A 491 5.00 -0.46 -26.69
C SER A 491 3.54 0.00 -26.64
N LEU A 492 2.63 -0.95 -26.77
CA LEU A 492 1.19 -0.73 -26.68
C LEU A 492 0.60 -1.74 -25.69
N LEU A 493 -0.28 -1.26 -24.81
CA LEU A 493 -1.16 -2.09 -24.03
C LEU A 493 -2.56 -1.51 -24.15
N THR A 494 -3.51 -2.29 -24.70
CA THR A 494 -4.91 -1.88 -24.84
C THR A 494 -5.81 -2.93 -24.22
N GLY A 495 -6.86 -2.50 -23.53
CA GLY A 495 -7.76 -3.39 -22.85
C GLY A 495 -9.18 -2.86 -22.73
N LEU A 496 -10.11 -3.78 -22.58
CA LEU A 496 -11.52 -3.49 -22.35
C LEU A 496 -12.03 -4.38 -21.22
N ARG A 497 -12.67 -3.76 -20.24
CA ARG A 497 -13.34 -4.43 -19.13
C ARG A 497 -14.81 -4.07 -19.12
N MET A 498 -15.66 -5.06 -18.89
CA MET A 498 -17.09 -4.91 -18.65
C MET A 498 -17.38 -5.28 -17.18
N GLU A 499 -18.18 -4.49 -16.50
CA GLU A 499 -18.68 -4.82 -15.16
C GLU A 499 -20.21 -4.76 -15.13
N HIS A 500 -20.81 -5.82 -14.61
CA HIS A 500 -22.22 -5.88 -14.23
C HIS A 500 -22.30 -5.79 -12.71
N SER A 501 -22.98 -4.78 -12.19
CA SER A 501 -23.12 -4.48 -10.76
C SER A 501 -24.55 -4.53 -10.32
N ASN A 502 -24.82 -5.24 -9.22
CA ASN A 502 -26.10 -5.24 -8.50
C ASN A 502 -25.82 -4.72 -7.07
N ILE A 503 -26.55 -3.69 -6.67
CA ILE A 503 -26.44 -3.07 -5.36
C ILE A 503 -27.83 -3.01 -4.74
N ASP A 504 -27.95 -3.58 -3.52
CA ASP A 504 -29.15 -3.52 -2.71
C ASP A 504 -28.78 -2.79 -1.40
N VAL A 505 -29.53 -1.74 -1.08
CA VAL A 505 -29.40 -0.98 0.19
C VAL A 505 -30.76 -1.04 0.87
N ASN A 506 -30.80 -1.55 2.10
CA ASN A 506 -32.03 -1.70 2.87
C ASN A 506 -31.84 -1.17 4.29
N LEU A 507 -32.68 -0.22 4.69
CA LEU A 507 -32.85 0.20 6.08
C LEU A 507 -34.02 -0.60 6.64
N ILE A 508 -33.72 -1.55 7.53
CA ILE A 508 -34.65 -2.63 7.90
C ILE A 508 -35.87 -2.08 8.67
N GLU A 509 -35.65 -1.24 9.67
CA GLU A 509 -36.71 -0.74 10.56
C GLU A 509 -37.64 0.26 9.83
N THR A 510 -37.12 1.03 8.87
CA THR A 510 -37.92 1.97 8.05
C THR A 510 -38.41 1.36 6.77
N ASN A 511 -37.96 0.12 6.43
CA ASN A 511 -38.28 -0.59 5.18
C ASN A 511 -37.98 0.26 3.93
N ASP A 512 -36.88 1.04 3.95
CA ASP A 512 -36.43 1.83 2.80
C ASP A 512 -35.45 1.00 1.98
N LEU A 513 -35.95 0.43 0.86
CA LEU A 513 -35.20 -0.44 -0.03
C LEU A 513 -34.83 0.29 -1.31
N LYS A 514 -33.54 0.33 -1.62
CA LYS A 514 -32.98 0.87 -2.87
C LYS A 514 -32.21 -0.21 -3.62
N ASN A 515 -32.62 -0.47 -4.86
CA ASN A 515 -31.97 -1.46 -5.73
C ASN A 515 -31.39 -0.74 -6.95
N LYS A 516 -30.11 -0.98 -7.24
CA LYS A 516 -29.42 -0.39 -8.40
C LYS A 516 -28.73 -1.50 -9.21
N THR A 517 -29.01 -1.54 -10.52
CA THR A 517 -28.37 -2.48 -11.45
C THR A 517 -27.84 -1.73 -12.64
N TYR A 518 -26.58 -1.94 -12.99
CA TYR A 518 -25.97 -1.29 -14.15
C TYR A 518 -24.84 -2.12 -14.78
N ILE A 519 -24.64 -1.91 -16.10
CA ILE A 519 -23.53 -2.46 -16.87
C ILE A 519 -22.68 -1.30 -17.35
N ASN A 520 -21.37 -1.36 -17.08
CA ASN A 520 -20.43 -0.34 -17.47
C ASN A 520 -19.22 -0.90 -18.20
N TRP A 521 -18.67 -0.10 -19.13
CA TRP A 521 -17.50 -0.44 -19.92
C TRP A 521 -16.33 0.48 -19.54
N PHE A 522 -15.16 -0.13 -19.39
CA PHE A 522 -13.94 0.52 -18.92
C PHE A 522 -12.79 0.25 -19.91
N PRO A 523 -12.68 1.05 -20.98
CA PRO A 523 -11.55 0.98 -21.90
C PRO A 523 -10.28 1.53 -21.24
N SER A 524 -9.11 0.99 -21.65
CA SER A 524 -7.78 1.47 -21.28
C SER A 524 -6.80 1.34 -22.43
N ILE A 525 -5.91 2.32 -22.59
CA ILE A 525 -4.87 2.34 -23.61
C ILE A 525 -3.60 2.93 -22.99
N PHE A 526 -2.46 2.28 -23.22
CA PHE A 526 -1.12 2.73 -22.82
C PHE A 526 -0.21 2.65 -24.04
N LEU A 527 0.48 3.72 -24.31
CA LEU A 527 1.50 3.84 -25.33
C LEU A 527 2.84 4.16 -24.67
N GLY A 528 3.89 3.49 -25.05
CA GLY A 528 5.25 3.77 -24.63
C GLY A 528 6.13 4.01 -25.84
N TYR A 529 7.06 4.96 -25.75
CA TYR A 529 8.08 5.21 -26.75
C TYR A 529 9.43 5.41 -26.07
N GLU A 530 10.38 4.54 -26.39
CA GLU A 530 11.73 4.53 -25.85
C GLU A 530 12.68 5.26 -26.79
N ILE A 531 13.49 6.19 -26.26
CA ILE A 531 14.54 6.91 -26.98
C ILE A 531 15.88 6.49 -26.37
N GLY A 532 16.57 5.57 -27.07
CA GLY A 532 17.75 4.92 -26.51
C GLY A 532 17.40 4.13 -25.24
N GLU A 533 18.38 3.86 -24.39
CA GLU A 533 18.23 3.04 -23.18
C GLU A 533 17.82 3.85 -21.94
N THR A 534 17.89 5.17 -22.02
CA THR A 534 17.76 6.04 -20.85
C THR A 534 16.47 6.83 -20.77
N THR A 535 15.77 6.99 -21.91
CA THR A 535 14.64 7.92 -22.00
C THR A 535 13.39 7.24 -22.52
N GLN A 536 12.26 7.47 -21.86
CA GLN A 536 10.96 6.92 -22.24
C GLN A 536 9.85 7.96 -22.11
N PHE A 537 8.95 7.97 -23.08
CA PHE A 537 7.66 8.65 -23.02
C PHE A 537 6.53 7.63 -22.83
N THR A 538 5.50 8.00 -22.08
CA THR A 538 4.28 7.20 -21.91
C THR A 538 3.05 8.09 -22.10
N LEU A 539 2.04 7.57 -22.78
CA LEU A 539 0.72 8.19 -22.89
C LEU A 539 -0.30 7.14 -22.49
N SER A 540 -1.19 7.46 -21.57
CA SER A 540 -2.21 6.54 -21.14
C SER A 540 -3.58 7.19 -20.99
N PHE A 541 -4.60 6.38 -21.21
CA PHE A 541 -6.00 6.69 -20.99
C PHE A 541 -6.67 5.52 -20.28
N SER A 542 -7.50 5.80 -19.28
CA SER A 542 -8.45 4.82 -18.73
C SER A 542 -9.73 5.48 -18.25
N ARG A 543 -10.84 4.74 -18.34
CA ARG A 543 -12.09 5.09 -17.69
C ARG A 543 -12.22 4.30 -16.40
N ARG A 544 -12.63 4.96 -15.31
CA ARG A 544 -12.70 4.41 -13.96
C ARG A 544 -14.00 4.83 -13.27
N LEU A 545 -14.34 4.14 -12.17
CA LEU A 545 -15.45 4.55 -11.30
C LEU A 545 -15.00 4.60 -9.83
N ARG A 546 -15.82 5.29 -9.02
CA ARG A 546 -15.75 5.28 -7.55
C ARG A 546 -17.14 4.98 -7.02
N ARG A 547 -17.29 3.85 -6.32
CA ARG A 547 -18.51 3.57 -5.56
C ARG A 547 -18.51 4.30 -4.22
N PRO A 548 -19.66 4.71 -3.69
CA PRO A 548 -19.73 5.22 -2.33
C PRO A 548 -19.31 4.11 -1.35
N ARG A 549 -18.41 4.42 -0.42
CA ARG A 549 -18.02 3.50 0.67
C ARG A 549 -19.09 3.48 1.75
N ASN A 550 -19.08 2.48 2.66
CA ASN A 550 -20.01 2.35 3.78
C ASN A 550 -20.23 3.68 4.50
N ARG A 551 -19.17 4.36 4.95
CA ARG A 551 -19.26 5.66 5.67
C ARG A 551 -19.98 6.78 4.91
N PHE A 552 -20.12 6.69 3.56
CA PHE A 552 -20.84 7.68 2.76
C PHE A 552 -22.32 7.32 2.60
N ILE A 553 -22.65 6.04 2.64
CA ILE A 553 -24.04 5.54 2.47
C ILE A 553 -24.74 5.30 3.81
N ASN A 554 -23.98 5.06 4.89
CA ASN A 554 -24.51 4.83 6.23
C ASN A 554 -25.27 6.06 6.73
N PRO A 555 -26.62 6.01 6.87
CA PRO A 555 -27.42 7.17 7.19
C PRO A 555 -27.47 7.48 8.71
N PHE A 556 -26.71 6.73 9.52
CA PHE A 556 -26.72 6.95 10.98
C PHE A 556 -25.95 8.22 11.34
N VAL A 557 -26.48 8.92 12.33
CA VAL A 557 -25.95 10.22 12.74
C VAL A 557 -24.85 10.03 13.76
N SER A 558 -23.68 10.58 13.51
CA SER A 558 -22.60 10.65 14.50
C SER A 558 -23.00 11.56 15.67
N ARG A 559 -22.84 11.06 16.91
CA ARG A 559 -23.23 11.76 18.15
C ARG A 559 -22.05 12.38 18.90
N SER A 560 -20.87 12.41 18.30
CA SER A 560 -19.68 13.07 18.92
C SER A 560 -19.89 14.57 19.18
N SER A 561 -20.82 15.20 18.46
CA SER A 561 -21.33 16.54 18.71
C SER A 561 -22.85 16.53 18.56
N ASN A 562 -23.58 17.21 19.43
CA ASN A 562 -25.04 17.34 19.32
C ASN A 562 -25.47 18.52 18.45
N THR A 563 -24.54 19.36 18.00
CA THR A 563 -24.80 20.53 17.17
C THR A 563 -24.17 20.44 15.79
N ASN A 564 -23.08 19.69 15.63
CA ASN A 564 -22.40 19.45 14.35
C ASN A 564 -22.51 17.96 13.98
N LEU A 565 -23.64 17.60 13.39
CA LEU A 565 -23.96 16.23 13.03
C LEU A 565 -23.35 15.82 11.71
N ARG A 566 -23.00 14.54 11.57
CA ARG A 566 -22.55 13.95 10.32
C ARG A 566 -23.40 12.72 10.02
N GLN A 567 -23.86 12.62 8.77
CA GLN A 567 -24.73 11.56 8.29
C GLN A 567 -24.31 11.14 6.87
N GLY A 568 -24.38 9.87 6.53
CA GLY A 568 -24.24 9.39 5.16
C GLY A 568 -25.52 9.57 4.33
N ASN A 569 -25.46 9.06 3.07
CA ASN A 569 -26.58 9.14 2.13
C ASN A 569 -26.66 7.86 1.28
N ALA A 570 -27.67 7.05 1.55
CA ALA A 570 -27.89 5.77 0.85
C ALA A 570 -28.22 5.93 -0.65
N ASP A 571 -28.64 7.13 -1.09
CA ASP A 571 -29.02 7.41 -2.48
C ASP A 571 -27.83 7.77 -3.40
N LEU A 572 -26.61 7.77 -2.89
CA LEU A 572 -25.44 8.11 -3.70
C LEU A 572 -25.24 7.17 -4.88
N ASP A 573 -24.94 7.78 -6.04
CA ASP A 573 -24.55 7.09 -7.26
C ASP A 573 -23.03 7.05 -7.44
N PRO A 574 -22.47 6.10 -8.22
CA PRO A 574 -21.04 6.07 -8.49
C PRO A 574 -20.57 7.31 -9.28
N THR A 575 -19.36 7.78 -8.94
CA THR A 575 -18.63 8.77 -9.73
C THR A 575 -17.88 8.08 -10.87
N PHE A 576 -17.91 8.62 -12.09
CA PHE A 576 -17.11 8.13 -13.22
C PHE A 576 -16.01 9.13 -13.59
N THR A 577 -14.82 8.61 -13.91
CA THR A 577 -13.65 9.43 -14.28
C THR A 577 -13.00 8.93 -15.56
N ASN A 578 -12.77 9.83 -16.52
CA ASN A 578 -11.89 9.65 -17.66
C ASN A 578 -10.54 10.28 -17.31
N ALA A 579 -9.47 9.45 -17.29
CA ALA A 579 -8.14 9.85 -16.87
C ALA A 579 -7.15 9.76 -18.03
N PHE A 580 -6.39 10.82 -18.27
CA PHE A 580 -5.30 10.91 -19.23
C PHE A 580 -4.00 11.22 -18.49
N ASP A 581 -2.91 10.58 -18.87
CA ASP A 581 -1.59 10.81 -18.28
C ASP A 581 -0.52 10.78 -19.38
N LEU A 582 0.33 11.80 -19.44
CA LEU A 582 1.49 11.90 -20.31
C LEU A 582 2.74 11.92 -19.43
N GLY A 583 3.51 10.84 -19.46
CA GLY A 583 4.71 10.64 -18.68
C GLY A 583 6.00 10.78 -19.49
N TYR A 584 7.05 11.23 -18.82
CA TYR A 584 8.41 11.28 -19.33
C TYR A 584 9.37 10.84 -18.23
N ILE A 585 10.31 9.96 -18.56
CA ILE A 585 11.41 9.56 -17.69
C ILE A 585 12.72 9.64 -18.44
N THR A 586 13.76 10.12 -17.78
CA THR A 586 15.14 10.00 -18.25
C THR A 586 16.08 9.61 -17.12
N ARG A 587 17.01 8.72 -17.40
CA ARG A 587 18.05 8.23 -16.49
C ARG A 587 19.41 8.72 -16.99
N LEU A 588 20.00 9.60 -16.22
CA LEU A 588 21.35 10.09 -16.38
C LEU A 588 22.22 9.42 -15.32
N ASP A 589 23.53 9.44 -15.46
CA ASP A 589 24.48 8.76 -14.54
C ASP A 589 24.12 8.91 -13.05
N LYS A 590 23.91 10.15 -12.58
CA LYS A 590 23.63 10.46 -11.17
C LYS A 590 22.24 10.96 -10.90
N VAL A 591 21.42 11.14 -11.94
CA VAL A 591 20.09 11.75 -11.84
C VAL A 591 19.06 10.92 -12.58
N THR A 592 17.99 10.53 -11.90
CA THR A 592 16.77 10.05 -12.56
C THR A 592 15.71 11.14 -12.43
N PHE A 593 15.21 11.60 -13.56
CA PHE A 593 14.14 12.58 -13.64
C PHE A 593 12.89 11.97 -14.24
N THR A 594 11.77 12.13 -13.56
CA THR A 594 10.44 11.68 -14.02
C THR A 594 9.47 12.84 -13.92
N THR A 595 8.71 13.07 -14.97
CA THR A 595 7.60 14.04 -14.94
C THR A 595 6.37 13.44 -15.59
N SER A 596 5.18 13.85 -15.15
CA SER A 596 3.93 13.54 -15.83
C SER A 596 2.96 14.72 -15.78
N GLY A 597 2.27 14.95 -16.90
CA GLY A 597 1.11 15.81 -17.00
C GLY A 597 -0.15 14.96 -17.02
N TYR A 598 -1.18 15.33 -16.25
CA TYR A 598 -2.41 14.56 -16.19
C TYR A 598 -3.66 15.43 -16.28
N PHE A 599 -4.70 14.84 -16.86
CA PHE A 599 -6.04 15.44 -16.96
C PHE A 599 -7.09 14.39 -16.58
N ASN A 600 -7.92 14.71 -15.58
CA ASN A 600 -9.03 13.88 -15.13
C ASN A 600 -10.32 14.65 -15.28
N HIS A 601 -11.34 14.03 -15.88
CA HIS A 601 -12.69 14.55 -15.96
C HIS A 601 -13.65 13.58 -15.27
N SER A 602 -14.23 14.00 -14.15
CA SER A 602 -15.13 13.20 -13.30
C SER A 602 -16.54 13.73 -13.36
N THR A 603 -17.52 12.84 -13.44
CA THR A 603 -18.96 13.14 -13.42
C THR A 603 -19.64 12.43 -12.25
N GLY A 604 -20.70 13.01 -11.69
CA GLY A 604 -21.40 12.48 -10.52
C GLY A 604 -20.54 12.51 -9.23
N VAL A 605 -19.67 13.50 -9.10
CA VAL A 605 -18.79 13.62 -7.95
C VAL A 605 -19.59 13.89 -6.68
N PHE A 606 -19.42 13.08 -5.67
CA PHE A 606 -20.05 13.35 -4.38
C PHE A 606 -19.16 14.19 -3.47
N GLN A 607 -19.79 15.20 -2.88
CA GLN A 607 -19.19 16.16 -1.96
C GLN A 607 -20.00 16.22 -0.67
N TYR A 608 -19.32 16.44 0.45
CA TYR A 608 -19.99 16.81 1.69
C TYR A 608 -20.48 18.25 1.58
N ILE A 609 -21.76 18.43 1.87
CA ILE A 609 -22.37 19.74 2.07
C ILE A 609 -22.72 19.89 3.55
N ARG A 610 -22.72 21.11 4.02
CA ARG A 610 -23.21 21.49 5.35
C ARG A 610 -24.41 22.39 5.18
N GLN A 611 -25.44 22.06 5.92
CA GLN A 611 -26.70 22.84 5.96
C GLN A 611 -27.25 22.85 7.38
N GLU A 612 -27.95 23.89 7.74
CA GLU A 612 -28.78 23.92 8.93
C GLU A 612 -29.97 22.96 8.72
N THR A 613 -30.33 22.18 9.76
CA THR A 613 -31.51 21.33 9.73
C THR A 613 -32.80 22.11 9.96
N GLY A 614 -32.69 23.32 10.54
CA GLY A 614 -33.82 24.07 11.10
C GLY A 614 -34.13 23.68 12.55
N ASP A 615 -33.58 22.60 13.03
CA ASP A 615 -33.68 22.17 14.42
C ASP A 615 -32.62 22.87 15.27
N VAL A 616 -32.87 22.95 16.56
CA VAL A 616 -31.94 23.53 17.54
C VAL A 616 -31.79 22.59 18.74
N VAL A 617 -30.62 22.60 19.32
CA VAL A 617 -30.41 22.04 20.66
C VAL A 617 -30.74 23.11 21.65
N THR A 618 -31.80 22.90 22.46
CA THR A 618 -32.20 23.80 23.54
C THR A 618 -31.68 23.25 24.85
N ILE A 619 -30.90 24.05 25.56
CA ILE A 619 -30.32 23.69 26.85
C ILE A 619 -30.78 24.69 27.87
N GLU A 620 -31.34 24.21 29.00
CA GLU A 620 -31.75 25.07 30.12
C GLU A 620 -30.54 25.87 30.62
N ASN A 621 -30.72 27.17 30.77
CA ASN A 621 -29.69 28.04 31.32
C ASN A 621 -29.89 28.10 32.83
N PRO A 622 -29.00 27.50 33.65
CA PRO A 622 -29.18 27.49 35.11
C PRO A 622 -29.20 28.88 35.73
N ASN A 623 -28.64 29.88 35.07
CA ASN A 623 -28.63 31.26 35.56
C ASN A 623 -29.86 32.07 35.14
N ASP A 624 -30.61 31.60 34.15
CA ASP A 624 -31.84 32.21 33.63
C ASP A 624 -32.71 31.16 32.94
N LEU A 625 -33.52 30.45 33.71
CA LEU A 625 -34.45 29.39 33.29
C LEU A 625 -35.52 29.91 32.30
N SER A 626 -35.75 31.25 32.30
CA SER A 626 -36.70 31.88 31.37
C SER A 626 -36.11 32.11 29.95
N ASN A 627 -34.79 31.94 29.79
CA ASN A 627 -34.08 32.21 28.57
C ASN A 627 -33.07 31.08 28.26
N PRO A 628 -33.55 29.91 27.79
CA PRO A 628 -32.68 28.78 27.47
C PRO A 628 -31.73 29.12 26.31
N VAL A 629 -30.55 28.51 26.34
CA VAL A 629 -29.58 28.65 25.23
C VAL A 629 -30.00 27.70 24.11
N THR A 630 -30.20 28.27 22.92
CA THR A 630 -30.49 27.51 21.70
C THR A 630 -29.31 27.56 20.74
N VAL A 631 -28.89 26.39 20.24
CA VAL A 631 -27.80 26.25 19.28
C VAL A 631 -28.32 25.56 18.02
N PRO A 632 -28.14 26.13 16.81
CA PRO A 632 -28.60 25.49 15.59
C PRO A 632 -27.83 24.19 15.31
N ILE A 633 -28.54 23.20 14.77
CA ILE A 633 -27.96 21.93 14.35
C ILE A 633 -27.49 22.05 12.90
N ILE A 634 -26.20 21.82 12.68
CA ILE A 634 -25.57 21.77 11.36
C ILE A 634 -25.39 20.32 10.94
N LEU A 635 -26.04 19.91 9.87
CA LEU A 635 -25.89 18.59 9.28
C LEU A 635 -24.88 18.60 8.13
N SER A 636 -23.90 17.69 8.22
CA SER A 636 -22.93 17.44 7.16
C SER A 636 -23.25 16.09 6.50
N ARG A 637 -23.63 16.09 5.18
CA ARG A 637 -23.96 14.88 4.42
C ARG A 637 -23.38 14.90 3.00
N PRO A 638 -23.00 13.73 2.41
CA PRO A 638 -22.54 13.68 1.04
C PRO A 638 -23.71 13.64 0.05
N ILE A 639 -23.53 14.31 -1.08
CA ILE A 639 -24.47 14.31 -2.21
C ILE A 639 -23.72 14.16 -3.53
N ASN A 640 -24.35 13.63 -4.59
CA ASN A 640 -23.80 13.70 -5.95
C ASN A 640 -24.02 15.10 -6.49
N LEU A 641 -23.03 15.96 -6.34
CA LEU A 641 -23.19 17.38 -6.60
C LEU A 641 -22.80 17.76 -8.02
N ALA A 642 -21.68 17.20 -8.57
CA ALA A 642 -20.96 18.00 -9.54
C ALA A 642 -20.17 17.23 -10.59
N ASN A 643 -19.69 17.99 -11.58
CA ASN A 643 -18.60 17.62 -12.45
C ASN A 643 -17.27 18.19 -11.92
N GLU A 644 -16.21 17.42 -11.97
CA GLU A 644 -14.86 17.85 -11.60
C GLU A 644 -13.91 17.73 -12.79
N LYS A 645 -13.14 18.78 -13.04
CA LYS A 645 -11.97 18.73 -13.93
C LYS A 645 -10.72 18.97 -13.10
N ARG A 646 -9.73 18.09 -13.25
CA ARG A 646 -8.43 18.21 -12.58
C ARG A 646 -7.32 18.14 -13.61
N VAL A 647 -6.50 19.19 -13.69
CA VAL A 647 -5.30 19.28 -14.52
C VAL A 647 -4.11 19.44 -13.61
N GLY A 648 -3.07 18.66 -13.80
CA GLY A 648 -1.90 18.76 -12.95
C GLY A 648 -0.62 18.25 -13.59
N MET A 649 0.48 18.54 -12.88
CA MET A 649 1.82 18.08 -13.22
C MET A 649 2.52 17.52 -11.99
N GLU A 650 3.29 16.48 -12.20
CA GLU A 650 4.10 15.85 -11.17
C GLU A 650 5.56 15.77 -11.64
N PHE A 651 6.49 16.07 -10.75
CA PHE A 651 7.92 15.98 -10.97
C PHE A 651 8.55 15.14 -9.85
N THR A 652 9.41 14.21 -10.22
CA THR A 652 10.21 13.44 -9.27
C THR A 652 11.65 13.42 -9.76
N THR A 653 12.57 13.90 -8.94
CA THR A 653 14.00 13.89 -9.20
C THR A 653 14.70 13.06 -8.13
N THR A 654 15.43 12.04 -8.53
CA THR A 654 16.32 11.29 -7.65
C THR A 654 17.75 11.63 -8.03
N TYR A 655 18.53 12.11 -7.08
CA TYR A 655 19.93 12.49 -7.25
C TYR A 655 20.83 11.65 -6.33
N THR A 656 21.77 10.92 -6.93
CA THR A 656 22.73 10.04 -6.24
C THR A 656 24.15 10.52 -6.56
N PRO A 657 24.64 11.60 -5.89
CA PRO A 657 25.95 12.18 -6.18
C PRO A 657 27.11 11.19 -5.98
N ILE A 658 26.97 10.36 -4.96
CA ILE A 658 27.89 9.27 -4.61
C ILE A 658 27.06 8.07 -4.12
N ARG A 659 27.62 6.86 -4.16
CA ARG A 659 26.93 5.60 -3.84
C ARG A 659 26.17 5.60 -2.49
N ASN A 660 26.69 6.34 -1.50
CA ASN A 660 26.17 6.35 -0.13
C ASN A 660 25.20 7.50 0.16
N TRP A 661 24.91 8.36 -0.83
CA TRP A 661 24.03 9.52 -0.68
C TRP A 661 22.95 9.49 -1.76
N ARG A 662 21.69 9.58 -1.32
CA ARG A 662 20.53 9.65 -2.22
C ARG A 662 19.57 10.71 -1.74
N PHE A 663 19.17 11.57 -2.64
CA PHE A 663 18.16 12.59 -2.44
C PHE A 663 17.02 12.36 -3.43
N THR A 664 15.78 12.40 -2.95
CA THR A 664 14.60 12.33 -3.81
C THR A 664 13.71 13.51 -3.51
N TRP A 665 13.39 14.27 -4.54
CA TRP A 665 12.48 15.40 -4.47
C TRP A 665 11.28 15.13 -5.36
N ASN A 666 10.08 15.16 -4.77
CA ASN A 666 8.81 15.03 -5.48
C ASN A 666 7.99 16.31 -5.30
N VAL A 667 7.40 16.80 -6.38
CA VAL A 667 6.47 17.93 -6.41
C VAL A 667 5.27 17.53 -7.22
N ASN A 668 4.07 17.76 -6.69
CA ASN A 668 2.82 17.64 -7.43
C ASN A 668 2.04 18.93 -7.31
N MET A 669 1.55 19.45 -8.43
CA MET A 669 0.72 20.66 -8.50
C MET A 669 -0.46 20.44 -9.42
N PHE A 670 -1.64 20.91 -9.00
CA PHE A 670 -2.86 20.73 -9.79
C PHE A 670 -3.87 21.86 -9.56
N GLN A 671 -4.60 22.11 -10.63
CA GLN A 671 -5.83 22.92 -10.62
C GLN A 671 -7.02 21.97 -10.60
N ARG A 672 -7.94 22.18 -9.68
CA ARG A 672 -9.23 21.49 -9.56
C ARG A 672 -10.35 22.51 -9.82
N ALA A 673 -11.24 22.20 -10.73
CA ALA A 673 -12.45 22.95 -10.99
C ALA A 673 -13.65 22.05 -10.70
N LEU A 674 -14.46 22.40 -9.71
CA LEU A 674 -15.73 21.76 -9.36
C LEU A 674 -16.86 22.64 -9.88
N ARG A 675 -17.90 22.02 -10.46
CA ARG A 675 -19.06 22.74 -11.01
C ARG A 675 -20.35 22.01 -10.67
N GLY A 676 -21.26 22.68 -9.94
CA GLY A 676 -22.56 22.10 -9.60
C GLY A 676 -23.38 22.94 -8.66
N ASP A 677 -24.69 22.83 -8.82
CA ASP A 677 -25.69 23.47 -7.97
C ASP A 677 -26.43 22.39 -7.15
N TYR A 678 -26.76 22.72 -5.93
CA TYR A 678 -27.61 21.91 -5.07
C TYR A 678 -28.87 22.66 -4.68
N THR A 679 -30.02 22.03 -4.93
CA THR A 679 -31.31 22.58 -4.57
C THR A 679 -31.92 21.78 -3.44
N TYR A 680 -32.31 22.43 -2.36
CA TYR A 680 -32.95 21.82 -1.20
C TYR A 680 -34.08 22.71 -0.68
N VAL A 681 -34.94 22.12 0.12
CA VAL A 681 -36.03 22.86 0.80
C VAL A 681 -35.54 23.15 2.22
N ASN A 682 -35.56 24.42 2.62
CA ASN A 682 -35.17 24.82 3.98
C ASN A 682 -36.30 24.57 4.99
N SER A 683 -36.07 24.86 6.28
CA SER A 683 -37.05 24.71 7.37
C SER A 683 -38.33 25.60 7.17
N ASN A 684 -38.23 26.67 6.37
CA ASN A 684 -39.32 27.56 6.06
C ASN A 684 -40.13 27.10 4.83
N ALA A 685 -39.88 25.90 4.31
CA ALA A 685 -40.50 25.36 3.08
C ALA A 685 -40.13 26.15 1.81
N GLU A 686 -39.04 26.90 1.82
CA GLU A 686 -38.54 27.62 0.65
C GLU A 686 -37.56 26.77 -0.13
N THR A 687 -37.62 26.78 -1.45
CA THR A 687 -36.65 26.10 -2.32
C THR A 687 -35.42 26.98 -2.49
N ILE A 688 -34.30 26.49 -1.90
CA ILE A 688 -32.98 27.15 -1.96
C ILE A 688 -32.11 26.43 -2.99
N THR A 689 -31.57 27.16 -3.95
CA THR A 689 -30.49 26.65 -4.84
C THR A 689 -29.19 27.31 -4.46
N GLN A 690 -28.26 26.52 -4.02
CA GLN A 690 -26.92 26.95 -3.64
C GLN A 690 -25.90 26.51 -4.69
N ASN A 691 -25.09 27.42 -5.18
CA ASN A 691 -23.99 27.15 -6.08
C ASN A 691 -22.75 26.70 -5.28
N PHE A 692 -22.17 25.56 -5.67
CA PHE A 692 -20.99 24.98 -5.07
C PHE A 692 -19.76 25.01 -6.01
N ASP A 693 -19.78 25.87 -7.01
CA ASP A 693 -18.64 26.06 -7.89
C ASP A 693 -17.40 26.45 -7.09
N ALA A 694 -16.32 25.72 -7.33
CA ALA A 694 -15.05 25.98 -6.66
C ALA A 694 -13.88 25.74 -7.60
N ASP A 695 -12.99 26.71 -7.67
CA ASP A 695 -11.70 26.60 -8.33
C ASP A 695 -10.59 26.61 -7.27
N ASN A 696 -9.76 25.59 -7.31
CA ASN A 696 -8.69 25.43 -6.33
C ASN A 696 -7.38 25.03 -6.99
N PHE A 697 -6.35 25.83 -6.77
CA PHE A 697 -4.97 25.41 -7.04
C PHE A 697 -4.37 24.87 -5.75
N SER A 698 -3.82 23.66 -5.82
CA SER A 698 -3.15 23.03 -4.69
C SER A 698 -1.86 22.35 -5.13
N TRP A 699 -0.94 22.19 -4.21
CA TRP A 699 0.32 21.53 -4.46
C TRP A 699 0.85 20.88 -3.19
N PHE A 700 1.67 19.88 -3.36
CA PHE A 700 2.45 19.30 -2.28
C PHE A 700 3.86 18.97 -2.75
N THR A 701 4.79 18.95 -1.82
CA THR A 701 6.17 18.58 -2.09
C THR A 701 6.71 17.66 -1.00
N ARG A 702 7.59 16.76 -1.39
CA ARG A 702 8.30 15.85 -0.49
C ARG A 702 9.77 15.83 -0.83
N LEU A 703 10.60 16.00 0.17
CA LEU A 703 12.05 15.88 0.09
C LEU A 703 12.50 14.74 1.01
N SER A 704 13.13 13.72 0.44
CA SER A 704 13.72 12.60 1.18
C SER A 704 15.22 12.58 0.97
N ALA A 705 15.98 12.34 2.04
CA ALA A 705 17.43 12.19 2.00
C ALA A 705 17.82 10.90 2.72
N LYS A 706 18.69 10.08 2.08
CA LYS A 706 19.33 8.93 2.70
C LYS A 706 20.84 9.10 2.57
N VAL A 707 21.54 9.05 3.68
CA VAL A 707 22.98 9.30 3.78
C VAL A 707 23.60 8.28 4.72
N VAL A 708 24.68 7.65 4.30
CA VAL A 708 25.51 6.82 5.20
C VAL A 708 26.53 7.72 5.87
N LEU A 709 26.38 7.89 7.18
CA LEU A 709 27.26 8.66 8.05
C LEU A 709 28.51 7.85 8.43
N PRO A 710 29.54 8.48 9.02
CA PRO A 710 30.66 7.77 9.64
C PRO A 710 30.19 6.68 10.61
N TYR A 711 31.01 5.65 10.85
CA TYR A 711 30.70 4.48 11.68
C TYR A 711 29.56 3.60 11.13
N ALA A 712 29.29 3.69 9.83
CA ALA A 712 28.22 2.94 9.15
C ALA A 712 26.84 3.14 9.80
N ILE A 713 26.51 4.37 10.15
CA ILE A 713 25.19 4.78 10.60
C ILE A 713 24.42 5.26 9.38
N ASP A 714 23.31 4.60 9.07
CA ASP A 714 22.39 5.07 8.05
C ASP A 714 21.50 6.17 8.64
N PHE A 715 21.53 7.33 8.03
CA PHE A 715 20.64 8.46 8.33
C PHE A 715 19.61 8.61 7.20
N GLN A 716 18.36 8.78 7.57
CA GLN A 716 17.29 9.11 6.63
C GLN A 716 16.41 10.22 7.19
N SER A 717 16.02 11.15 6.31
CA SER A 717 15.01 12.17 6.62
C SER A 717 13.98 12.25 5.52
N ASN A 718 12.75 12.62 5.89
CA ASN A 718 11.65 12.86 4.98
C ASN A 718 10.90 14.10 5.46
N ALA A 719 10.81 15.13 4.62
CA ALA A 719 10.03 16.34 4.86
C ALA A 719 8.91 16.44 3.82
N PHE A 720 7.69 16.63 4.28
CA PHE A 720 6.50 16.76 3.46
C PHE A 720 5.82 18.10 3.77
N TYR A 721 5.47 18.85 2.73
CA TYR A 721 4.63 20.03 2.84
C TYR A 721 3.46 19.93 1.88
N GLN A 722 2.26 20.10 2.42
CA GLN A 722 1.01 20.23 1.66
C GLN A 722 0.60 21.68 1.65
N GLY A 723 0.42 22.26 0.47
CA GLY A 723 -0.08 23.60 0.30
C GLY A 723 -1.56 23.74 0.72
N PRO A 724 -2.06 24.96 0.89
CA PRO A 724 -3.46 25.19 1.23
C PRO A 724 -4.37 24.65 0.12
N SER A 725 -5.59 24.25 0.50
CA SER A 725 -6.62 23.79 -0.43
C SER A 725 -7.97 24.43 -0.11
N ARG A 726 -8.85 24.47 -1.10
CA ARG A 726 -10.20 25.04 -0.96
C ARG A 726 -11.24 24.07 -1.55
N ASP A 727 -12.31 23.86 -0.81
CA ASP A 727 -13.54 23.23 -1.27
C ASP A 727 -14.67 24.25 -1.36
N ALA A 728 -15.88 23.79 -1.71
CA ALA A 728 -17.03 24.68 -1.89
C ALA A 728 -17.33 25.56 -0.66
N GLN A 729 -17.18 25.03 0.55
CA GLN A 729 -17.50 25.70 1.80
C GLN A 729 -16.32 25.78 2.78
N SER A 730 -15.15 25.19 2.46
CA SER A 730 -14.02 25.12 3.38
C SER A 730 -12.71 25.51 2.74
N ARG A 731 -11.80 26.07 3.56
CA ARG A 731 -10.41 26.36 3.23
C ARG A 731 -9.50 25.65 4.24
N ASN A 732 -8.69 24.72 3.77
CA ASN A 732 -7.66 24.08 4.59
C ASN A 732 -6.35 24.86 4.47
N LYS A 733 -5.69 25.12 5.60
CA LYS A 733 -4.36 25.76 5.66
C LYS A 733 -3.28 24.73 5.28
N GLY A 734 -2.09 25.21 4.93
CA GLY A 734 -0.96 24.30 4.62
C GLY A 734 -0.48 23.53 5.85
N MET A 735 0.10 22.34 5.61
CA MET A 735 0.61 21.44 6.66
C MET A 735 2.06 21.03 6.35
N LEU A 736 2.95 21.15 7.35
CA LEU A 736 4.32 20.67 7.29
C LEU A 736 4.48 19.45 8.22
N SER A 737 5.15 18.41 7.75
CA SER A 737 5.54 17.26 8.56
C SER A 737 6.97 16.83 8.20
N ALA A 738 7.77 16.43 9.19
CA ALA A 738 9.11 15.91 8.97
C ALA A 738 9.39 14.69 9.86
N ASN A 739 10.04 13.69 9.28
CA ASN A 739 10.45 12.46 9.95
C ASN A 739 11.98 12.31 9.88
N LEU A 740 12.59 11.73 10.92
CA LEU A 740 14.00 11.39 10.96
C LEU A 740 14.18 9.94 11.37
N ALA A 741 15.21 9.29 10.83
CA ALA A 741 15.60 7.95 11.26
C ALA A 741 17.12 7.79 11.27
N PHE A 742 17.62 7.05 12.25
CA PHE A 742 18.98 6.56 12.34
C PHE A 742 18.95 5.04 12.46
N SER A 743 19.84 4.37 11.76
CA SER A 743 19.91 2.91 11.83
C SER A 743 21.36 2.45 11.80
N LYS A 744 21.68 1.43 12.60
CA LYS A 744 23.01 0.84 12.63
C LYS A 744 22.92 -0.68 12.65
N GLU A 745 23.69 -1.33 11.81
CA GLU A 745 23.88 -2.78 11.86
C GLU A 745 24.81 -3.17 13.00
N ILE A 746 24.40 -4.18 13.77
CA ILE A 746 25.11 -4.73 14.94
C ILE A 746 25.12 -6.25 14.85
N LEU A 747 25.80 -6.93 15.79
CA LEU A 747 25.84 -8.42 15.88
C LEU A 747 26.36 -9.06 14.58
N LYS A 748 27.39 -8.49 13.93
CA LYS A 748 27.94 -8.96 12.65
C LYS A 748 26.86 -9.03 11.56
N ASP A 749 26.09 -7.95 11.39
CA ASP A 749 25.01 -7.75 10.41
C ASP A 749 23.75 -8.62 10.63
N LYS A 750 23.70 -9.41 11.73
CA LYS A 750 22.48 -10.17 12.09
C LYS A 750 21.46 -9.31 12.85
N GLY A 751 21.91 -8.25 13.50
CA GLY A 751 21.06 -7.30 14.23
C GLY A 751 21.03 -5.93 13.59
N THR A 752 19.93 -5.19 13.75
CA THR A 752 19.78 -3.78 13.37
C THR A 752 19.13 -3.04 14.53
N LEU A 753 19.72 -1.93 14.95
CA LEU A 753 19.11 -1.00 15.88
C LEU A 753 18.70 0.26 15.11
N SER A 754 17.43 0.66 15.22
CA SER A 754 16.88 1.82 14.52
C SER A 754 16.16 2.75 15.49
N LEU A 755 16.45 4.05 15.42
CA LEU A 755 15.73 5.12 16.09
C LEU A 755 14.95 5.91 15.04
N ASN A 756 13.66 6.07 15.25
CA ASN A 756 12.76 6.77 14.35
C ASN A 756 12.02 7.86 15.13
N VAL A 757 11.92 9.06 14.56
CA VAL A 757 11.14 10.19 15.06
C VAL A 757 10.14 10.59 13.97
N SER A 758 8.86 10.32 14.19
CA SER A 758 7.77 10.72 13.31
C SER A 758 7.20 12.06 13.76
N ASP A 759 6.91 12.96 12.80
CA ASP A 759 6.43 14.32 13.04
C ASP A 759 7.34 15.11 14.02
N LEU A 760 8.60 15.28 13.61
CA LEU A 760 9.66 15.93 14.41
C LEU A 760 9.21 17.24 15.07
N PHE A 761 8.44 18.06 14.34
CA PHE A 761 7.98 19.38 14.78
C PHE A 761 6.63 19.36 15.52
N ASN A 762 5.99 18.20 15.64
CA ASN A 762 4.63 18.06 16.16
C ASN A 762 3.62 18.98 15.43
N SER A 763 3.79 19.10 14.11
CA SER A 763 3.11 20.07 13.24
C SER A 763 2.11 19.42 12.27
N ARG A 764 1.91 18.11 12.35
CA ARG A 764 0.93 17.38 11.54
C ARG A 764 -0.47 17.60 12.10
N LYS A 765 -1.03 18.76 11.72
CA LYS A 765 -2.33 19.25 12.16
C LYS A 765 -3.15 19.70 10.97
N ARG A 766 -4.45 19.40 10.96
CA ARG A 766 -5.39 19.97 10.01
C ARG A 766 -5.94 21.26 10.59
N MET A 767 -5.75 22.37 9.90
CA MET A 767 -6.34 23.67 10.22
C MET A 767 -7.30 24.03 9.09
N SER A 768 -8.56 24.28 9.43
CA SER A 768 -9.64 24.49 8.46
C SER A 768 -10.54 25.64 8.85
N GLU A 769 -10.82 26.52 7.90
CA GLU A 769 -11.84 27.57 8.00
C GLU A 769 -13.05 27.13 7.16
N ILE A 770 -14.23 27.25 7.71
CA ILE A 770 -15.49 26.93 7.05
C ILE A 770 -16.33 28.19 7.03
N ARG A 771 -16.96 28.47 5.89
CA ARG A 771 -17.89 29.60 5.74
C ARG A 771 -19.13 29.17 4.98
N THR A 772 -20.25 29.27 5.64
CA THR A 772 -21.59 29.19 5.05
C THR A 772 -22.29 30.54 5.23
N PRO A 773 -23.49 30.78 4.68
CA PRO A 773 -24.21 32.04 4.91
C PRO A 773 -24.38 32.36 6.40
N ASN A 774 -24.64 31.35 7.23
CA ASN A 774 -25.04 31.50 8.62
C ASN A 774 -23.96 31.09 9.64
N VAL A 775 -22.81 30.58 9.18
CA VAL A 775 -21.76 30.07 10.06
C VAL A 775 -20.38 30.36 9.54
N PHE A 776 -19.52 30.88 10.40
CA PHE A 776 -18.06 30.85 10.23
C PHE A 776 -17.44 29.97 11.32
N SER A 777 -16.52 29.11 10.96
CA SER A 777 -15.81 28.27 11.91
C SER A 777 -14.31 28.19 11.56
N ASP A 778 -13.46 28.36 12.59
CA ASP A 778 -12.00 28.08 12.52
C ASP A 778 -11.68 26.89 13.42
N SER A 779 -11.02 25.87 12.86
CA SER A 779 -10.76 24.62 13.56
C SER A 779 -9.34 24.12 13.36
N GLU A 780 -8.82 23.49 14.39
CA GLU A 780 -7.58 22.71 14.37
C GLU A 780 -7.87 21.29 14.87
N PHE A 781 -7.26 20.31 14.21
CA PHE A 781 -7.36 18.91 14.59
C PHE A 781 -6.03 18.21 14.46
N GLN A 782 -5.54 17.61 15.53
CA GLN A 782 -4.35 16.78 15.59
C GLN A 782 -4.74 15.36 16.02
N TRP A 783 -4.68 14.44 15.08
CA TRP A 783 -5.03 13.04 15.36
C TRP A 783 -4.02 12.35 16.28
N ARG A 784 -2.74 12.61 16.07
CA ARG A 784 -1.64 11.95 16.76
C ARG A 784 -0.49 12.93 16.99
N GLN A 785 0.10 12.90 18.17
CA GLN A 785 1.30 13.68 18.50
C GLN A 785 2.57 13.03 17.92
N ARG A 786 3.69 13.79 17.99
CA ARG A 786 5.04 13.29 17.65
C ARG A 786 5.30 11.96 18.35
N GLN A 787 5.85 10.99 17.61
CA GLN A 787 6.19 9.67 18.12
C GLN A 787 7.68 9.37 17.93
N ILE A 788 8.31 8.80 18.95
CA ILE A 788 9.70 8.34 18.93
C ILE A 788 9.70 6.82 19.17
N ASN A 789 10.29 6.06 18.25
CA ASN A 789 10.37 4.61 18.31
C ASN A 789 11.81 4.14 18.26
N LEU A 790 12.15 3.20 19.14
CA LEU A 790 13.40 2.43 19.11
C LEU A 790 13.05 1.00 18.71
N THR A 791 13.59 0.52 17.58
CA THR A 791 13.35 -0.82 17.06
C THR A 791 14.65 -1.62 17.00
N PHE A 792 14.62 -2.82 17.58
CA PHE A 792 15.65 -3.84 17.42
C PHE A 792 15.13 -4.95 16.50
N ALA A 793 15.87 -5.26 15.44
CA ALA A 793 15.58 -6.36 14.52
C ALA A 793 16.74 -7.38 14.56
N TYR A 794 16.41 -8.66 14.73
CA TYR A 794 17.35 -9.77 14.63
C TYR A 794 16.96 -10.71 13.48
N ARG A 795 17.92 -10.97 12.58
CA ARG A 795 17.76 -11.82 11.40
C ARG A 795 18.59 -13.09 11.55
N PHE A 796 18.00 -14.22 11.22
CA PHE A 796 18.70 -15.51 11.26
C PHE A 796 18.51 -16.27 9.96
N ASN A 797 19.55 -16.96 9.54
CA ASN A 797 19.63 -17.78 8.32
C ASN A 797 19.20 -17.03 7.04
N GLN A 798 19.26 -15.70 7.04
CA GLN A 798 19.09 -14.91 5.83
C GLN A 798 20.45 -14.77 5.15
N LYS A 799 20.53 -14.99 3.82
CA LYS A 799 21.77 -14.70 3.07
C LYS A 799 22.09 -13.21 3.24
N LYS A 800 23.38 -12.89 3.46
CA LYS A 800 23.85 -11.51 3.51
C LYS A 800 23.43 -10.78 2.23
N ASN A 801 22.81 -9.63 2.36
CA ASN A 801 22.80 -8.64 1.28
C ASN A 801 24.24 -8.12 1.15
N PHE A 802 24.99 -8.66 0.18
CA PHE A 802 26.35 -8.22 -0.14
C PHE A 802 26.31 -6.83 -0.79
N SER A 803 26.07 -5.78 0.01
CA SER A 803 26.17 -4.40 -0.46
C SER A 803 27.51 -3.72 -0.10
N ARG A 804 28.47 -4.43 0.53
CA ARG A 804 29.65 -3.75 1.10
C ARG A 804 31.00 -4.03 0.47
N ASP A 805 31.18 -5.00 -0.40
CA ASP A 805 32.50 -5.19 -1.04
C ASP A 805 32.36 -5.67 -2.48
N ARG A 806 32.52 -4.75 -3.42
CA ARG A 806 33.21 -4.94 -4.70
C ARG A 806 33.47 -3.58 -5.36
N SER A 807 34.66 -3.10 -5.17
CA SER A 807 35.32 -2.18 -6.08
C SER A 807 35.62 -2.92 -7.40
N ARG A 808 35.34 -2.24 -8.54
CA ARG A 808 35.75 -2.54 -9.93
C ARG A 808 34.92 -3.54 -10.70
N GLY A 809 34.27 -3.02 -11.73
CA GLY A 809 33.73 -3.70 -12.90
C GLY A 809 32.64 -2.86 -13.53
N GLN A 810 32.98 -2.03 -14.52
CA GLN A 810 32.01 -1.58 -15.52
C GLN A 810 31.45 -2.83 -16.18
N GLY A 811 30.16 -3.06 -16.06
CA GLY A 811 29.43 -4.12 -16.75
C GLY A 811 28.20 -3.49 -17.38
N GLU A 812 28.09 -3.65 -18.67
CA GLU A 812 26.96 -3.29 -19.51
C GLU A 812 25.64 -3.73 -18.88
N MET A 813 24.68 -2.81 -18.85
CA MET A 813 23.29 -3.09 -18.48
C MET A 813 22.58 -3.62 -19.72
N ASP A 814 22.42 -4.92 -19.82
CA ASP A 814 21.41 -5.52 -20.68
C ASP A 814 20.02 -5.16 -20.11
N GLY A 815 19.34 -4.31 -20.84
CA GLY A 815 17.98 -3.87 -20.51
C GLY A 815 16.93 -4.82 -21.02
N ASP A 816 16.79 -5.99 -20.42
CA ASP A 816 15.62 -6.83 -20.63
C ASP A 816 14.43 -6.28 -19.84
N MET A 817 13.62 -5.46 -20.50
CA MET A 817 12.27 -5.17 -20.03
C MET A 817 11.37 -6.39 -20.30
N GLU A 818 11.42 -7.34 -19.40
CA GLU A 818 10.46 -8.43 -19.34
C GLU A 818 9.07 -7.87 -19.00
N PHE A 819 8.10 -8.15 -19.90
CA PHE A 819 6.68 -8.06 -19.59
C PHE A 819 6.33 -9.16 -18.57
N GLN A 820 6.81 -9.05 -17.34
CA GLN A 820 6.37 -9.93 -16.28
C GLN A 820 5.11 -9.38 -15.62
N GLY A 821 3.97 -9.78 -16.18
CA GLY A 821 2.74 -9.85 -15.44
C GLY A 821 2.84 -10.97 -14.40
N THR A 822 3.43 -10.71 -13.25
CA THR A 822 3.31 -11.59 -12.09
C THR A 822 2.45 -10.93 -11.03
N PRO A 823 1.67 -11.75 -10.26
CA PRO A 823 0.46 -11.36 -9.51
C PRO A 823 0.68 -10.30 -8.47
#